data_a5f0341c0b058038ff62eaeb6f5b8973
#
_entry.id   a5f0341c0b058038ff62eaeb6f5b8973
#
_cell.length_a   1.000
_cell.length_b   1.000
_cell.length_c   1.000
_cell.angle_alpha   90.00
_cell.angle_beta   90.00
_cell.angle_gamma   90.00
#
_symmetry.space_group_name_H-M   'P 1'
#
loop_
_entity.id
_entity.type
_entity.pdbx_description
1 polymer ?
#
loop_
_entity_poly.entity_id
_entity_poly.type
_entity_poly.pdbx_seq_one_letter_code
_entity_poly.pdbx_strand_id
1 'polypeptide(L)'
;VGTGEFGFEEGGIYSLKQFQEKAQSFKQAHFAGKTVFDPVTNSHKQPTEDEIEKEFWRLVENLTETVEVEYGADVHTTTHGSGFPTIERNPRDPYSTDPWNLTVLPYAPDSLFRHIKSDISGMTVPWLYVGMVFSTFCWHAEDHYTYSANYQHFGATKTWYGIPAEDVGKFEQAMREAVPELFETQPDLLFQLVTLLTPEQLKKAGVRVYALDQRAGEFVITFPQAYHAGFNHGFNFNEAVNFAPSDWEPFGEHGVLRLQEYRRQPCFSHDELLLAAAARKDTTIKTAKWLNPALERMRIREERARTTFLEAHKTSRPHSCKLDGSEGPGEHKQIQCQLDFVVDDSDVQEEEMICAFCKAYSYLSRFYCRNTKKVVCLQHAGLFECCPGSAMDRRYQGDGGEHVLIYRMTNDTITSIYQKIADKAGLPDVWEAKLEALMAEGPQPQLKVLRTLLHEGEKIDWELPGLPDLREFVEKCTEVAEEAIAYTTRKQQARQKNVRTGRGRGANKGAAAETEDKEREYRSMENIQKLLTKAKGLGFDCSEITALRERAQSIAEFQDKARIALRDHPSQQSIARLDELLEEGKSFNVDVPELESLEKVVQQLKWLRESDEFKYKPATTLQEVGELITRGVELGIPENHPEITFLQSKKEQGEFWETKAKELMAVENVHYQQLDALSKQATSLPVTPETRAAVDAILKKQRDAQEQIMSLFERSKNPDFRQRPTYLEVKNAME
;
A
#
# COMPACT_ATOMS: atom_id res chain seq x y z
N VAL A 1 -14.98 -33.39 55.87
CA VAL A 1 -14.29 -33.96 54.76
C VAL A 1 -13.08 -33.10 54.48
N GLY A 2 -11.92 -33.55 54.85
CA GLY A 2 -10.68 -32.82 54.48
C GLY A 2 -10.41 -32.75 52.99
N THR A 3 -11.32 -33.18 52.17
CA THR A 3 -11.28 -33.21 50.71
C THR A 3 -12.72 -32.98 50.27
N GLY A 4 -13.08 -31.71 50.07
CA GLY A 4 -14.44 -31.33 49.74
C GLY A 4 -14.95 -31.90 48.43
N GLU A 5 -15.59 -33.05 48.50
CA GLU A 5 -16.51 -33.47 47.48
C GLU A 5 -17.79 -32.66 47.63
N PHE A 6 -18.09 -31.77 46.70
CA PHE A 6 -19.37 -31.12 46.60
C PHE A 6 -20.35 -32.08 45.95
N GLY A 7 -21.34 -32.56 46.76
CA GLY A 7 -22.49 -33.26 46.23
C GLY A 7 -23.39 -32.25 45.50
N PHE A 8 -23.64 -32.46 44.22
CA PHE A 8 -24.65 -31.72 43.49
C PHE A 8 -25.88 -32.60 43.31
N GLU A 9 -27.03 -32.06 43.72
CA GLU A 9 -28.32 -32.65 43.47
C GLU A 9 -29.18 -31.67 42.66
N GLU A 10 -30.17 -32.19 41.97
CA GLU A 10 -31.09 -31.34 41.20
C GLU A 10 -31.96 -30.53 42.20
N GLY A 11 -31.97 -29.22 42.01
CA GLY A 11 -32.68 -28.27 42.86
C GLY A 11 -34.15 -28.06 42.45
N GLY A 12 -34.83 -27.16 43.16
CA GLY A 12 -36.19 -26.75 42.88
C GLY A 12 -36.33 -25.86 41.64
N ILE A 13 -37.56 -25.63 41.23
CA ILE A 13 -37.89 -24.69 40.13
C ILE A 13 -38.42 -23.40 40.76
N TYR A 14 -37.83 -22.28 40.36
CA TYR A 14 -38.12 -20.95 40.88
C TYR A 14 -38.30 -19.92 39.76
N SER A 15 -39.19 -18.94 40.04
CA SER A 15 -39.06 -17.65 39.35
C SER A 15 -37.88 -16.88 39.96
N LEU A 16 -37.37 -15.91 39.26
CA LEU A 16 -36.26 -15.06 39.75
C LEU A 16 -36.61 -14.38 41.08
N LYS A 17 -37.85 -13.92 41.23
CA LYS A 17 -38.35 -13.29 42.44
C LYS A 17 -38.42 -14.29 43.60
N GLN A 18 -38.96 -15.49 43.39
CA GLN A 18 -39.01 -16.53 44.40
C GLN A 18 -37.63 -16.93 44.92
N PHE A 19 -36.66 -17.04 43.98
CA PHE A 19 -35.27 -17.35 44.33
C PHE A 19 -34.62 -16.22 45.12
N GLN A 20 -34.86 -14.96 44.76
CA GLN A 20 -34.41 -13.79 45.52
C GLN A 20 -34.94 -13.80 46.96
N GLU A 21 -36.22 -14.02 47.14
CA GLU A 21 -36.84 -14.09 48.46
C GLU A 21 -36.23 -15.22 49.31
N LYS A 22 -36.07 -16.40 48.74
CA LYS A 22 -35.37 -17.53 49.35
C LYS A 22 -33.94 -17.19 49.74
N ALA A 23 -33.17 -16.63 48.83
CA ALA A 23 -31.77 -16.26 49.07
C ALA A 23 -31.61 -15.25 50.20
N GLN A 24 -32.45 -14.22 50.22
CA GLN A 24 -32.44 -13.19 51.25
C GLN A 24 -32.82 -13.76 52.62
N SER A 25 -33.89 -14.56 52.69
CA SER A 25 -34.33 -15.20 53.92
C SER A 25 -33.27 -16.14 54.48
N PHE A 26 -32.65 -16.95 53.66
CA PHE A 26 -31.58 -17.85 54.04
C PHE A 26 -30.37 -17.10 54.62
N LYS A 27 -29.91 -16.05 53.91
CA LYS A 27 -28.75 -15.24 54.32
C LYS A 27 -29.02 -14.58 55.67
N GLN A 28 -30.20 -13.98 55.87
CA GLN A 28 -30.61 -13.39 57.15
C GLN A 28 -30.64 -14.41 58.29
N ALA A 29 -31.22 -15.57 58.07
CA ALA A 29 -31.29 -16.64 59.03
C ALA A 29 -29.90 -17.19 59.41
N HIS A 30 -29.03 -17.41 58.40
CA HIS A 30 -27.70 -17.96 58.69
C HIS A 30 -26.83 -17.02 59.53
N PHE A 31 -26.90 -15.72 59.24
CA PHE A 31 -26.09 -14.71 59.93
C PHE A 31 -26.77 -14.12 61.17
N ALA A 32 -27.97 -14.51 61.48
CA ALA A 32 -28.62 -14.10 62.70
C ALA A 32 -27.80 -14.53 63.96
N GLY A 33 -27.41 -13.58 64.76
CA GLY A 33 -26.58 -13.78 65.94
C GLY A 33 -25.08 -13.96 65.69
N LYS A 34 -24.66 -13.93 64.42
CA LYS A 34 -23.23 -14.00 64.01
C LYS A 34 -22.59 -12.63 63.69
N THR A 35 -23.41 -11.58 63.65
CA THR A 35 -22.98 -10.22 63.38
C THR A 35 -23.20 -9.31 64.59
N VAL A 36 -22.51 -8.19 64.66
CA VAL A 36 -22.58 -7.22 65.74
C VAL A 36 -23.96 -6.54 65.75
N PHE A 37 -24.59 -6.48 66.95
CA PHE A 37 -25.80 -5.70 67.11
C PHE A 37 -25.51 -4.20 67.09
N ASP A 38 -26.23 -3.44 66.27
CA ASP A 38 -26.16 -2.00 66.21
C ASP A 38 -27.31 -1.40 67.05
N PRO A 39 -27.03 -0.78 68.20
CA PRO A 39 -28.05 -0.18 69.02
C PRO A 39 -28.72 1.05 68.41
N VAL A 40 -28.08 1.69 67.43
CA VAL A 40 -28.64 2.86 66.78
C VAL A 40 -29.74 2.49 65.77
N THR A 41 -29.60 1.39 65.09
CA THR A 41 -30.57 0.88 64.10
C THR A 41 -31.49 -0.16 64.73
N ASN A 42 -31.24 -0.57 65.98
CA ASN A 42 -31.93 -1.64 66.70
C ASN A 42 -31.99 -2.95 65.90
N SER A 43 -30.94 -3.27 65.22
CA SER A 43 -30.80 -4.44 64.33
C SER A 43 -29.36 -4.95 64.31
N HIS A 44 -29.18 -6.22 63.96
CA HIS A 44 -27.85 -6.73 63.64
C HIS A 44 -27.31 -6.09 62.34
N LYS A 45 -26.02 -5.69 62.34
CA LYS A 45 -25.35 -5.24 61.13
C LYS A 45 -25.38 -6.34 60.11
N GLN A 46 -25.47 -5.94 58.85
CA GLN A 46 -25.25 -6.87 57.73
C GLN A 46 -23.80 -7.41 57.75
N PRO A 47 -23.58 -8.69 57.45
CA PRO A 47 -22.23 -9.22 57.40
C PRO A 47 -21.40 -8.51 56.34
N THR A 48 -20.15 -8.25 56.67
CA THR A 48 -19.18 -7.71 55.71
C THR A 48 -18.73 -8.78 54.72
N GLU A 49 -18.14 -8.36 53.60
CA GLU A 49 -17.58 -9.31 52.62
C GLU A 49 -16.54 -10.23 53.25
N ASP A 50 -15.66 -9.71 54.11
CA ASP A 50 -14.65 -10.50 54.82
C ASP A 50 -15.28 -11.51 55.79
N GLU A 51 -16.35 -11.14 56.46
CA GLU A 51 -17.09 -12.04 57.38
C GLU A 51 -17.76 -13.18 56.61
N ILE A 52 -18.32 -12.90 55.44
CA ILE A 52 -18.94 -13.91 54.58
C ILE A 52 -17.88 -14.85 54.01
N GLU A 53 -16.73 -14.33 53.56
CA GLU A 53 -15.61 -15.13 53.04
C GLU A 53 -15.04 -16.06 54.13
N LYS A 54 -14.83 -15.56 55.37
CA LYS A 54 -14.37 -16.36 56.48
C LYS A 54 -15.36 -17.46 56.82
N GLU A 55 -16.67 -17.14 56.88
CA GLU A 55 -17.72 -18.11 57.13
C GLU A 55 -17.80 -19.17 56.04
N PHE A 56 -17.65 -18.78 54.76
CA PHE A 56 -17.63 -19.72 53.67
C PHE A 56 -16.49 -20.76 53.80
N TRP A 57 -15.28 -20.34 54.08
CA TRP A 57 -14.15 -21.25 54.22
C TRP A 57 -14.24 -22.07 55.52
N ARG A 58 -14.81 -21.49 56.59
CA ARG A 58 -15.12 -22.23 57.81
C ARG A 58 -16.06 -23.41 57.52
N LEU A 59 -17.12 -23.17 56.75
CA LEU A 59 -18.07 -24.21 56.34
C LEU A 59 -17.44 -25.26 55.43
N VAL A 60 -16.61 -24.87 54.52
CA VAL A 60 -15.89 -25.79 53.60
C VAL A 60 -14.97 -26.73 54.39
N GLU A 61 -14.28 -26.25 55.40
CA GLU A 61 -13.36 -27.02 56.24
C GLU A 61 -14.06 -27.80 57.34
N ASN A 62 -15.32 -27.48 57.65
CA ASN A 62 -16.06 -28.12 58.73
C ASN A 62 -16.68 -29.46 58.31
N LEU A 63 -16.24 -30.53 58.94
CA LEU A 63 -16.68 -31.91 58.66
C LEU A 63 -18.05 -32.26 59.25
N THR A 64 -18.56 -31.47 60.20
CA THR A 64 -19.77 -31.82 61.01
C THR A 64 -20.99 -30.96 60.70
N GLU A 65 -20.79 -29.76 60.16
CA GLU A 65 -21.87 -28.84 59.78
C GLU A 65 -22.13 -28.94 58.28
N THR A 66 -23.37 -29.23 57.91
CA THR A 66 -23.79 -29.27 56.49
C THR A 66 -24.72 -28.12 56.24
N VAL A 67 -24.36 -27.34 55.18
CA VAL A 67 -25.18 -26.25 54.67
C VAL A 67 -25.57 -26.58 53.24
N GLU A 68 -26.87 -26.56 52.96
CA GLU A 68 -27.41 -26.76 51.62
C GLU A 68 -27.83 -25.42 51.02
N VAL A 69 -27.34 -25.11 49.85
CA VAL A 69 -27.68 -23.92 49.08
C VAL A 69 -28.00 -24.32 47.65
N GLU A 70 -28.74 -23.48 46.99
CA GLU A 70 -29.06 -23.68 45.58
C GLU A 70 -28.33 -22.67 44.69
N TYR A 71 -28.02 -23.07 43.48
CA TYR A 71 -27.39 -22.23 42.48
C TYR A 71 -28.11 -22.42 41.14
N GLY A 72 -28.70 -21.34 40.63
CA GLY A 72 -29.24 -21.34 39.27
C GLY A 72 -28.09 -21.25 38.25
N ALA A 73 -27.33 -22.34 38.10
CA ALA A 73 -26.18 -22.42 37.24
C ALA A 73 -26.54 -22.93 35.84
N ASP A 74 -25.77 -22.52 34.83
CA ASP A 74 -25.89 -23.00 33.48
C ASP A 74 -27.27 -22.81 32.82
N VAL A 75 -27.96 -21.73 33.20
CA VAL A 75 -29.29 -21.41 32.69
C VAL A 75 -29.19 -20.84 31.27
N HIS A 76 -29.82 -21.51 30.32
CA HIS A 76 -29.72 -21.18 28.91
C HIS A 76 -30.41 -19.86 28.55
N THR A 77 -29.67 -18.91 27.99
CA THR A 77 -30.22 -17.62 27.51
C THR A 77 -31.14 -17.79 26.27
N THR A 78 -30.99 -18.87 25.50
CA THR A 78 -31.89 -19.22 24.41
C THR A 78 -33.30 -19.52 24.87
N THR A 79 -33.47 -20.08 26.09
CA THR A 79 -34.76 -20.41 26.69
C THR A 79 -35.29 -19.27 27.56
N HIS A 80 -34.43 -18.65 28.35
CA HIS A 80 -34.81 -17.69 29.39
C HIS A 80 -34.51 -16.23 29.04
N GLY A 81 -33.81 -15.99 27.94
CA GLY A 81 -33.35 -14.66 27.52
C GLY A 81 -32.07 -14.22 28.18
N SER A 82 -31.42 -13.26 27.59
CA SER A 82 -30.21 -12.61 28.09
C SER A 82 -30.55 -11.41 28.98
N GLY A 83 -29.68 -11.09 29.93
CA GLY A 83 -29.72 -9.84 30.68
C GLY A 83 -29.26 -8.62 29.86
N PHE A 84 -28.58 -8.85 28.74
CA PHE A 84 -28.19 -7.81 27.79
C PHE A 84 -29.31 -7.48 26.82
N PRO A 85 -29.35 -6.25 26.25
CA PRO A 85 -30.24 -5.93 25.17
C PRO A 85 -29.84 -6.74 23.91
N THR A 86 -30.83 -7.12 23.11
CA THR A 86 -30.62 -7.82 21.83
C THR A 86 -31.27 -7.07 20.70
N ILE A 87 -30.81 -7.26 19.46
CA ILE A 87 -31.39 -6.60 18.28
C ILE A 87 -32.87 -6.94 18.14
N GLU A 88 -33.28 -8.16 18.45
CA GLU A 88 -34.68 -8.61 18.35
C GLU A 88 -35.58 -7.89 19.31
N ARG A 89 -35.11 -7.65 20.56
CA ARG A 89 -35.90 -7.01 21.63
C ARG A 89 -35.70 -5.51 21.69
N ASN A 90 -34.49 -5.04 21.46
CA ASN A 90 -34.06 -3.66 21.68
C ASN A 90 -33.28 -3.12 20.46
N PRO A 91 -33.90 -3.03 19.27
CA PRO A 91 -33.18 -2.70 18.02
C PRO A 91 -32.58 -1.29 18.00
N ARG A 92 -33.02 -0.40 18.88
CA ARG A 92 -32.52 0.99 18.99
C ARG A 92 -31.50 1.20 20.10
N ASP A 93 -31.28 0.20 20.94
CA ASP A 93 -30.29 0.29 22.01
C ASP A 93 -28.89 0.10 21.43
N PRO A 94 -27.96 1.06 21.63
CA PRO A 94 -26.59 0.93 21.10
C PRO A 94 -25.84 -0.26 21.68
N TYR A 95 -26.19 -0.70 22.90
CA TYR A 95 -25.57 -1.87 23.51
C TYR A 95 -26.02 -3.20 22.88
N SER A 96 -27.08 -3.22 22.09
CA SER A 96 -27.49 -4.43 21.37
C SER A 96 -26.45 -4.94 20.35
N THR A 97 -25.56 -4.07 19.89
CA THR A 97 -24.48 -4.40 18.94
C THR A 97 -23.08 -4.16 19.50
N ASP A 98 -22.98 -3.76 20.76
CA ASP A 98 -21.69 -3.51 21.41
C ASP A 98 -20.89 -4.81 21.54
N PRO A 99 -19.58 -4.82 21.23
CA PRO A 99 -18.73 -6.02 21.35
C PRO A 99 -18.66 -6.60 22.77
N TRP A 100 -18.86 -5.79 23.82
CA TRP A 100 -18.90 -6.24 25.21
C TRP A 100 -20.25 -6.80 25.66
N ASN A 101 -21.27 -6.72 24.81
CA ASN A 101 -22.49 -7.49 25.00
C ASN A 101 -22.15 -8.97 24.78
N LEU A 102 -22.37 -9.80 25.78
CA LEU A 102 -21.96 -11.21 25.73
C LEU A 102 -22.71 -12.03 24.69
N THR A 103 -23.85 -11.54 24.20
CA THR A 103 -24.54 -12.15 23.06
C THR A 103 -23.85 -11.85 21.72
N VAL A 104 -22.99 -10.83 21.69
CA VAL A 104 -22.25 -10.38 20.51
C VAL A 104 -20.78 -10.83 20.53
N LEU A 105 -20.16 -10.84 21.69
CA LEU A 105 -18.72 -11.09 21.87
C LEU A 105 -18.18 -12.34 21.14
N PRO A 106 -18.84 -13.52 21.18
CA PRO A 106 -18.35 -14.71 20.49
C PRO A 106 -18.25 -14.56 18.98
N TYR A 107 -19.04 -13.66 18.39
CA TYR A 107 -19.11 -13.41 16.96
C TYR A 107 -18.38 -12.13 16.52
N ALA A 108 -17.62 -11.50 17.40
CA ALA A 108 -16.82 -10.34 17.10
C ALA A 108 -15.85 -10.63 15.93
N PRO A 109 -15.44 -9.62 15.13
CA PRO A 109 -14.59 -9.83 13.94
C PRO A 109 -13.29 -10.58 14.23
N ASP A 110 -12.71 -10.41 15.42
CA ASP A 110 -11.47 -11.06 15.84
C ASP A 110 -11.71 -12.37 16.64
N SER A 111 -12.94 -12.79 16.82
CA SER A 111 -13.28 -14.06 17.49
C SER A 111 -13.16 -15.24 16.54
N LEU A 112 -12.42 -16.28 16.95
CA LEU A 112 -12.31 -17.52 16.19
C LEU A 112 -13.63 -18.31 16.18
N PHE A 113 -14.50 -18.10 17.14
CA PHE A 113 -15.81 -18.76 17.20
C PHE A 113 -16.76 -18.36 16.07
N ARG A 114 -16.52 -17.22 15.41
CA ARG A 114 -17.27 -16.86 14.19
C ARG A 114 -17.12 -17.88 13.05
N HIS A 115 -16.13 -18.77 13.12
CA HIS A 115 -15.91 -19.84 12.12
C HIS A 115 -16.62 -21.16 12.49
N ILE A 116 -17.23 -21.24 13.66
CA ILE A 116 -18.03 -22.39 14.06
C ILE A 116 -19.37 -22.37 13.34
N LYS A 117 -19.75 -23.49 12.72
CA LYS A 117 -20.95 -23.59 11.88
C LYS A 117 -22.26 -23.54 12.67
N SER A 118 -22.27 -24.04 13.92
CA SER A 118 -23.45 -24.12 14.76
C SER A 118 -23.18 -23.57 16.17
N ASP A 119 -24.20 -22.98 16.78
CA ASP A 119 -24.08 -22.47 18.13
C ASP A 119 -23.85 -23.59 19.14
N ILE A 120 -22.95 -23.33 20.09
CA ILE A 120 -22.64 -24.22 21.22
C ILE A 120 -23.06 -23.50 22.48
N SER A 121 -24.07 -24.04 23.20
CA SER A 121 -24.58 -23.45 24.42
C SER A 121 -23.48 -23.34 25.48
N GLY A 122 -23.39 -22.19 26.13
CA GLY A 122 -22.35 -21.86 27.11
C GLY A 122 -21.00 -21.44 26.51
N MET A 123 -20.73 -21.76 25.24
CA MET A 123 -19.48 -21.41 24.56
C MET A 123 -19.64 -20.27 23.57
N THR A 124 -20.61 -20.34 22.68
CA THR A 124 -20.95 -19.29 21.72
C THR A 124 -22.23 -18.55 22.04
N VAL A 125 -23.05 -19.12 22.96
CA VAL A 125 -24.27 -18.52 23.45
C VAL A 125 -24.17 -18.45 25.00
N PRO A 126 -24.42 -17.28 25.60
CA PRO A 126 -24.22 -17.10 27.03
C PRO A 126 -25.15 -17.96 27.91
N TRP A 127 -24.67 -18.26 29.11
CA TRP A 127 -25.45 -18.83 30.18
C TRP A 127 -25.64 -17.82 31.33
N LEU A 128 -26.76 -17.97 32.05
CA LEU A 128 -27.07 -17.20 33.23
C LEU A 128 -26.71 -17.99 34.51
N TYR A 129 -26.28 -17.26 35.51
CA TYR A 129 -25.91 -17.77 36.82
C TYR A 129 -26.59 -16.94 37.90
N VAL A 130 -27.54 -17.55 38.57
CA VAL A 130 -28.31 -16.90 39.65
C VAL A 130 -27.84 -17.46 40.99
N GLY A 131 -27.10 -16.62 41.75
CA GLY A 131 -26.45 -17.00 42.97
C GLY A 131 -27.28 -16.69 44.22
N MET A 132 -26.95 -17.38 45.30
CA MET A 132 -27.30 -17.04 46.68
C MET A 132 -26.05 -17.16 47.54
N VAL A 133 -26.13 -16.75 48.84
CA VAL A 133 -24.95 -16.85 49.68
C VAL A 133 -24.45 -18.30 49.74
N PHE A 134 -23.11 -18.45 49.63
CA PHE A 134 -22.38 -19.72 49.59
C PHE A 134 -22.60 -20.60 48.38
N SER A 135 -23.46 -20.24 47.43
CA SER A 135 -23.50 -20.96 46.15
C SER A 135 -22.16 -20.86 45.47
N THR A 136 -21.65 -21.99 44.94
CA THR A 136 -20.23 -22.20 44.64
C THR A 136 -20.03 -22.72 43.23
N PHE A 137 -18.98 -22.27 42.58
CA PHE A 137 -18.38 -22.94 41.43
C PHE A 137 -17.00 -23.46 41.81
N CYS A 138 -16.78 -24.76 41.54
CA CYS A 138 -15.55 -25.44 41.92
C CYS A 138 -14.41 -25.16 40.94
N TRP A 139 -13.19 -25.55 41.35
CA TRP A 139 -11.99 -25.40 40.49
C TRP A 139 -12.16 -26.05 39.14
N HIS A 140 -12.04 -25.25 38.09
CA HIS A 140 -12.06 -25.68 36.71
C HIS A 140 -11.29 -24.72 35.82
N ALA A 141 -10.85 -25.22 34.69
CA ALA A 141 -10.47 -24.44 33.50
C ALA A 141 -11.58 -24.57 32.47
N GLU A 142 -11.72 -23.58 31.61
CA GLU A 142 -12.73 -23.58 30.56
C GLU A 142 -12.53 -24.70 29.56
N ASP A 143 -13.61 -25.18 28.95
CA ASP A 143 -13.55 -26.12 27.84
C ASP A 143 -12.70 -25.56 26.73
N HIS A 144 -11.88 -26.40 26.08
CA HIS A 144 -10.90 -26.02 25.08
C HIS A 144 -9.88 -24.96 25.52
N TYR A 145 -9.76 -24.73 26.83
CA TYR A 145 -8.92 -23.67 27.38
C TYR A 145 -9.20 -22.27 26.81
N THR A 146 -10.46 -21.98 26.54
CA THR A 146 -10.89 -20.67 26.08
C THR A 146 -10.78 -19.61 27.15
N TYR A 147 -10.84 -18.34 26.73
CA TYR A 147 -11.21 -17.26 27.64
C TYR A 147 -12.68 -17.38 28.06
N SER A 148 -13.02 -16.85 29.20
CA SER A 148 -14.41 -16.57 29.56
C SER A 148 -14.60 -15.11 29.95
N ALA A 149 -15.75 -14.55 29.58
CA ALA A 149 -16.20 -13.24 30.00
C ALA A 149 -17.41 -13.43 30.94
N ASN A 150 -17.34 -12.88 32.13
CA ASN A 150 -18.35 -13.02 33.17
C ASN A 150 -18.79 -11.62 33.58
N TYR A 151 -20.07 -11.30 33.41
CA TYR A 151 -20.64 -10.02 33.78
C TYR A 151 -21.68 -10.17 34.87
N GLN A 152 -21.57 -9.35 35.92
CA GLN A 152 -22.57 -9.27 36.94
C GLN A 152 -23.56 -8.15 36.66
N HIS A 153 -24.81 -8.51 36.35
CA HIS A 153 -25.85 -7.54 36.04
C HIS A 153 -26.32 -6.81 37.29
N PHE A 154 -26.56 -7.53 38.37
CA PHE A 154 -26.95 -6.96 39.66
C PHE A 154 -26.75 -7.95 40.81
N GLY A 155 -26.84 -7.45 42.03
CA GLY A 155 -26.88 -8.25 43.25
C GLY A 155 -25.60 -8.19 44.06
N ALA A 156 -25.46 -9.17 44.96
CA ALA A 156 -24.36 -9.26 45.90
C ALA A 156 -23.05 -9.68 45.24
N THR A 157 -21.96 -9.42 45.92
CA THR A 157 -20.61 -9.73 45.47
C THR A 157 -20.40 -11.20 45.11
N LYS A 158 -19.63 -11.49 44.10
CA LYS A 158 -19.08 -12.79 43.75
C LYS A 158 -17.57 -12.76 43.95
N THR A 159 -17.08 -13.60 44.86
CA THR A 159 -15.63 -13.73 45.08
C THR A 159 -15.05 -14.80 44.18
N TRP A 160 -13.97 -14.45 43.53
CA TRP A 160 -13.21 -15.29 42.61
C TRP A 160 -11.84 -15.62 43.20
N TYR A 161 -11.38 -16.83 42.94
CA TYR A 161 -10.01 -17.29 43.16
C TYR A 161 -9.45 -17.78 41.78
N GLY A 162 -8.28 -17.31 41.41
CA GLY A 162 -7.66 -17.64 40.14
C GLY A 162 -6.24 -18.14 40.33
N ILE A 163 -5.86 -19.09 39.48
CA ILE A 163 -4.51 -19.66 39.41
C ILE A 163 -3.94 -19.36 38.06
N PRO A 164 -2.75 -18.71 37.96
CA PRO A 164 -2.14 -18.43 36.70
C PRO A 164 -1.78 -19.72 35.93
N ALA A 165 -1.83 -19.67 34.61
CA ALA A 165 -1.54 -20.84 33.74
C ALA A 165 -0.17 -21.47 34.02
N GLU A 166 0.82 -20.69 34.40
CA GLU A 166 2.17 -21.17 34.73
C GLU A 166 2.18 -22.14 35.94
N ASP A 167 1.20 -22.04 36.83
CA ASP A 167 1.10 -22.88 38.01
C ASP A 167 0.16 -24.09 37.84
N VAL A 168 -0.38 -24.29 36.64
CA VAL A 168 -1.33 -25.39 36.35
C VAL A 168 -0.75 -26.77 36.76
N GLY A 169 0.51 -27.02 36.39
CA GLY A 169 1.17 -28.29 36.75
C GLY A 169 1.22 -28.53 38.28
N LYS A 170 1.57 -27.49 39.02
CA LYS A 170 1.59 -27.53 40.50
C LYS A 170 0.19 -27.73 41.10
N PHE A 171 -0.80 -27.04 40.54
CA PHE A 171 -2.20 -27.17 40.97
C PHE A 171 -2.72 -28.60 40.76
N GLU A 172 -2.51 -29.15 39.54
CA GLU A 172 -2.97 -30.50 39.22
C GLU A 172 -2.27 -31.56 40.06
N GLN A 173 -1.00 -31.38 40.38
CA GLN A 173 -0.28 -32.24 41.31
C GLN A 173 -0.85 -32.14 42.72
N ALA A 174 -1.09 -30.93 43.20
CA ALA A 174 -1.72 -30.71 44.51
C ALA A 174 -3.11 -31.39 44.61
N MET A 175 -3.88 -31.35 43.53
CA MET A 175 -5.19 -32.02 43.46
C MET A 175 -5.04 -33.55 43.52
N ARG A 176 -4.09 -34.14 42.77
CA ARG A 176 -3.82 -35.58 42.80
C ARG A 176 -3.36 -36.05 44.16
N GLU A 177 -2.50 -35.27 44.81
CA GLU A 177 -2.01 -35.59 46.16
C GLU A 177 -3.09 -35.46 47.25
N ALA A 178 -4.03 -34.55 47.08
CA ALA A 178 -5.12 -34.33 48.03
C ALA A 178 -6.20 -35.42 48.00
N VAL A 179 -6.47 -35.98 46.80
CA VAL A 179 -7.54 -36.97 46.59
C VAL A 179 -7.11 -38.15 45.71
N PRO A 180 -6.04 -38.85 46.06
CA PRO A 180 -5.44 -39.88 45.17
C PRO A 180 -6.43 -41.01 44.86
N GLU A 181 -7.24 -41.44 45.81
CA GLU A 181 -8.24 -42.52 45.61
C GLU A 181 -9.32 -42.13 44.57
N LEU A 182 -9.69 -40.86 44.49
CA LEU A 182 -10.65 -40.38 43.49
C LEU A 182 -10.02 -40.37 42.10
N PHE A 183 -8.76 -40.01 41.96
CA PHE A 183 -8.05 -40.07 40.68
C PHE A 183 -7.80 -41.49 40.20
N GLU A 184 -7.63 -42.46 41.08
CA GLU A 184 -7.55 -43.88 40.72
C GLU A 184 -8.85 -44.40 40.11
N THR A 185 -9.99 -44.01 40.66
CA THR A 185 -11.32 -44.41 40.17
C THR A 185 -11.81 -43.57 38.99
N GLN A 186 -11.46 -42.30 38.97
CA GLN A 186 -11.86 -41.30 37.96
C GLN A 186 -10.67 -40.48 37.50
N PRO A 187 -9.87 -41.00 36.53
CA PRO A 187 -8.68 -40.31 36.04
C PRO A 187 -8.95 -38.92 35.48
N ASP A 188 -10.16 -38.66 35.01
CA ASP A 188 -10.65 -37.40 34.48
C ASP A 188 -11.30 -36.45 35.50
N LEU A 189 -11.02 -36.65 36.80
CA LEU A 189 -11.59 -35.87 37.88
C LEU A 189 -11.44 -34.35 37.73
N LEU A 190 -10.32 -33.88 37.12
CA LEU A 190 -10.06 -32.48 36.89
C LEU A 190 -11.07 -31.84 35.93
N PHE A 191 -11.80 -32.63 35.15
CA PHE A 191 -12.87 -32.16 34.27
C PHE A 191 -14.26 -32.16 34.87
N GLN A 192 -14.41 -32.61 36.12
CA GLN A 192 -15.72 -32.90 36.74
C GLN A 192 -16.24 -31.83 37.69
N LEU A 193 -15.62 -30.67 37.86
CA LEU A 193 -16.12 -29.53 38.63
C LEU A 193 -16.63 -29.88 40.08
N VAL A 194 -16.04 -30.86 40.75
CA VAL A 194 -16.55 -31.41 42.00
C VAL A 194 -15.62 -31.24 43.22
N THR A 195 -14.51 -30.53 43.07
CA THR A 195 -13.51 -30.39 44.12
C THR A 195 -13.18 -28.95 44.45
N LEU A 196 -12.96 -28.69 45.73
CA LEU A 196 -12.58 -27.39 46.25
C LEU A 196 -11.46 -27.51 47.26
N LEU A 197 -10.21 -27.29 46.82
CA LEU A 197 -9.08 -27.07 47.74
C LEU A 197 -9.10 -25.61 48.20
N THR A 198 -8.78 -25.38 49.49
CA THR A 198 -8.70 -24.02 50.00
C THR A 198 -7.47 -23.29 49.42
N PRO A 199 -7.55 -21.96 49.27
CA PRO A 199 -6.38 -21.16 48.86
C PRO A 199 -5.15 -21.39 49.76
N GLU A 200 -5.37 -21.63 51.06
CA GLU A 200 -4.31 -21.91 52.02
C GLU A 200 -3.61 -23.25 51.72
N GLN A 201 -4.38 -24.31 51.45
CA GLN A 201 -3.83 -25.61 51.04
C GLN A 201 -3.03 -25.52 49.76
N LEU A 202 -3.53 -24.80 48.79
CA LEU A 202 -2.85 -24.56 47.50
C LEU A 202 -1.56 -23.74 47.69
N LYS A 203 -1.58 -22.72 48.50
CA LYS A 203 -0.40 -21.92 48.85
C LYS A 203 0.69 -22.80 49.52
N LYS A 204 0.30 -23.68 50.43
CA LYS A 204 1.25 -24.66 51.05
C LYS A 204 1.87 -25.62 50.01
N ALA A 205 1.13 -25.93 48.95
CA ALA A 205 1.63 -26.73 47.83
C ALA A 205 2.46 -25.91 46.82
N GLY A 206 2.71 -24.62 47.06
CA GLY A 206 3.49 -23.75 46.20
C GLY A 206 2.72 -23.19 45.00
N VAL A 207 1.39 -23.22 45.05
CA VAL A 207 0.51 -22.69 44.02
C VAL A 207 0.16 -21.22 44.34
N ARG A 208 0.32 -20.33 43.40
CA ARG A 208 -0.14 -18.95 43.56
C ARG A 208 -1.65 -18.87 43.34
N VAL A 209 -2.35 -18.26 44.29
CA VAL A 209 -3.79 -18.04 44.21
C VAL A 209 -4.06 -16.56 44.36
N TYR A 210 -4.76 -15.99 43.41
CA TYR A 210 -5.22 -14.61 43.44
C TYR A 210 -6.71 -14.56 43.70
N ALA A 211 -7.12 -13.60 44.50
CA ALA A 211 -8.53 -13.39 44.84
C ALA A 211 -8.99 -12.03 44.33
N LEU A 212 -10.24 -11.95 43.91
CA LEU A 212 -10.92 -10.69 43.61
C LEU A 212 -12.43 -10.78 43.98
N ASP A 213 -13.00 -9.61 44.22
CA ASP A 213 -14.42 -9.44 44.47
C ASP A 213 -15.08 -8.74 43.29
N GLN A 214 -15.99 -9.44 42.62
CA GLN A 214 -16.77 -8.89 41.50
C GLN A 214 -18.07 -8.30 42.03
N ARG A 215 -18.36 -7.07 41.67
CA ARG A 215 -19.58 -6.35 42.00
C ARG A 215 -20.46 -6.12 40.80
N ALA A 216 -21.69 -5.70 41.01
CA ALA A 216 -22.63 -5.39 39.94
C ALA A 216 -22.04 -4.37 38.96
N GLY A 217 -22.18 -4.61 37.68
CA GLY A 217 -21.64 -3.76 36.60
C GLY A 217 -20.18 -4.05 36.24
N GLU A 218 -19.57 -5.08 36.81
CA GLU A 218 -18.18 -5.44 36.53
C GLU A 218 -18.06 -6.71 35.71
N PHE A 219 -17.06 -6.74 34.83
CA PHE A 219 -16.62 -7.94 34.12
C PHE A 219 -15.46 -8.62 34.86
N VAL A 220 -15.46 -9.94 34.84
CA VAL A 220 -14.30 -10.76 35.16
C VAL A 220 -13.94 -11.57 33.91
N ILE A 221 -12.70 -11.50 33.50
CA ILE A 221 -12.16 -12.25 32.39
C ILE A 221 -11.26 -13.35 32.91
N THR A 222 -11.55 -14.60 32.55
CA THR A 222 -10.64 -15.72 32.81
C THR A 222 -9.80 -16.02 31.56
N PHE A 223 -8.52 -16.27 31.79
CA PHE A 223 -7.54 -16.50 30.72
C PHE A 223 -7.43 -17.99 30.40
N PRO A 224 -6.93 -18.34 29.22
CA PRO A 224 -6.70 -19.73 28.82
C PRO A 224 -5.94 -20.52 29.85
N GLN A 225 -6.43 -21.73 30.17
CA GLN A 225 -5.80 -22.68 31.08
C GLN A 225 -5.72 -22.20 32.56
N ALA A 226 -6.25 -21.03 32.88
CA ALA A 226 -6.25 -20.51 34.23
C ALA A 226 -7.40 -21.15 35.05
N TYR A 227 -7.07 -21.99 36.02
CA TYR A 227 -8.05 -22.57 36.90
C TYR A 227 -8.66 -21.48 37.80
N HIS A 228 -9.96 -21.56 38.00
CA HIS A 228 -10.69 -20.61 38.86
C HIS A 228 -11.83 -21.29 39.62
N ALA A 229 -12.14 -20.72 40.75
CA ALA A 229 -13.23 -21.14 41.63
C ALA A 229 -13.78 -19.91 42.33
N GLY A 230 -14.93 -20.05 43.02
CA GLY A 230 -15.47 -18.94 43.76
C GLY A 230 -16.83 -19.23 44.36
N PHE A 231 -17.38 -18.24 45.04
CA PHE A 231 -18.68 -18.32 45.70
C PHE A 231 -19.39 -16.96 45.68
N ASN A 232 -20.69 -17.00 45.93
CA ASN A 232 -21.53 -15.81 45.97
C ASN A 232 -21.82 -15.37 47.42
N HIS A 233 -21.89 -14.07 47.66
CA HIS A 233 -22.18 -13.46 48.96
C HIS A 233 -23.67 -13.28 49.25
N GLY A 234 -24.51 -13.52 48.27
CA GLY A 234 -25.94 -13.37 48.34
C GLY A 234 -26.60 -13.48 46.98
N PHE A 235 -27.86 -13.07 46.90
CA PHE A 235 -28.58 -13.06 45.65
C PHE A 235 -27.84 -12.16 44.60
N ASN A 236 -27.50 -12.74 43.47
CA ASN A 236 -26.93 -12.03 42.35
C ASN A 236 -27.36 -12.67 41.02
N PHE A 237 -27.21 -11.90 39.98
CA PHE A 237 -27.55 -12.30 38.62
C PHE A 237 -26.38 -12.02 37.68
N ASN A 238 -25.86 -13.07 37.07
CA ASN A 238 -24.65 -13.05 36.29
C ASN A 238 -24.88 -13.70 34.94
N GLU A 239 -24.11 -13.32 33.96
CA GLU A 239 -24.11 -13.89 32.64
C GLU A 239 -22.67 -14.12 32.16
N ALA A 240 -22.42 -15.24 31.53
CA ALA A 240 -21.07 -15.61 31.07
C ALA A 240 -21.10 -16.29 29.74
N VAL A 241 -20.04 -16.08 28.97
CA VAL A 241 -19.81 -16.74 27.71
C VAL A 241 -18.30 -16.95 27.51
N ASN A 242 -17.93 -17.99 26.78
CA ASN A 242 -16.55 -18.19 26.33
C ASN A 242 -16.27 -17.36 25.08
N PHE A 243 -15.02 -17.02 24.88
CA PHE A 243 -14.56 -16.36 23.68
C PHE A 243 -13.13 -16.75 23.35
N ALA A 244 -12.74 -16.60 22.08
CA ALA A 244 -11.48 -17.08 21.58
C ALA A 244 -10.85 -16.08 20.60
N PRO A 245 -10.08 -15.09 21.10
CA PRO A 245 -9.22 -14.29 20.23
C PRO A 245 -8.07 -15.13 19.66
N SER A 246 -7.34 -14.60 18.70
CA SER A 246 -6.32 -15.36 17.96
C SER A 246 -5.20 -15.96 18.82
N ASP A 247 -4.86 -15.32 19.93
CA ASP A 247 -3.85 -15.80 20.88
C ASP A 247 -4.28 -17.05 21.65
N TRP A 248 -5.57 -17.36 21.70
CA TRP A 248 -6.09 -18.60 22.28
C TRP A 248 -5.71 -19.85 21.48
N GLU A 249 -5.51 -19.77 20.17
CA GLU A 249 -5.41 -20.95 19.28
C GLU A 249 -4.43 -22.02 19.77
N PRO A 250 -3.18 -21.70 20.17
CA PRO A 250 -2.26 -22.71 20.71
C PRO A 250 -2.77 -23.44 21.97
N PHE A 251 -3.48 -22.73 22.82
CA PHE A 251 -4.13 -23.32 24.01
C PHE A 251 -5.27 -24.26 23.61
N GLY A 252 -6.05 -23.89 22.61
CA GLY A 252 -7.14 -24.71 22.08
C GLY A 252 -6.65 -26.03 21.52
N GLU A 253 -5.55 -26.03 20.77
CA GLU A 253 -4.89 -27.25 20.28
C GLU A 253 -4.45 -28.13 21.45
N HIS A 254 -3.76 -27.56 22.43
CA HIS A 254 -3.34 -28.28 23.65
C HIS A 254 -4.52 -28.87 24.40
N GLY A 255 -5.61 -28.10 24.56
CA GLY A 255 -6.83 -28.55 25.22
C GLY A 255 -7.46 -29.76 24.55
N VAL A 256 -7.52 -29.78 23.23
CA VAL A 256 -8.06 -30.92 22.46
C VAL A 256 -7.18 -32.16 22.61
N LEU A 257 -5.85 -32.02 22.52
CA LEU A 257 -4.94 -33.13 22.73
C LEU A 257 -5.05 -33.72 24.14
N ARG A 258 -5.22 -32.88 25.12
CA ARG A 258 -5.43 -33.33 26.52
C ARG A 258 -6.77 -34.06 26.71
N LEU A 259 -7.86 -33.58 26.13
CA LEU A 259 -9.13 -34.29 26.10
C LEU A 259 -9.00 -35.67 25.47
N GLN A 260 -8.23 -35.80 24.41
CA GLN A 260 -7.92 -37.06 23.77
C GLN A 260 -7.22 -38.05 24.70
N GLU A 261 -6.25 -37.61 25.50
CA GLU A 261 -5.56 -38.43 26.49
C GLU A 261 -6.52 -38.99 27.53
N TYR A 262 -7.52 -38.21 27.95
CA TYR A 262 -8.52 -38.60 28.93
C TYR A 262 -9.82 -39.17 28.35
N ARG A 263 -9.84 -39.44 27.04
CA ARG A 263 -10.96 -39.98 26.28
C ARG A 263 -12.26 -39.18 26.49
N ARG A 264 -12.14 -37.88 26.49
CA ARG A 264 -13.25 -36.94 26.58
C ARG A 264 -13.50 -36.25 25.27
N GLN A 265 -14.78 -36.16 24.87
CA GLN A 265 -15.20 -35.53 23.64
C GLN A 265 -15.02 -34.00 23.71
N PRO A 266 -14.36 -33.38 22.73
CA PRO A 266 -14.38 -31.93 22.58
C PRO A 266 -15.76 -31.39 22.20
N CYS A 267 -15.99 -30.10 22.43
CA CYS A 267 -17.23 -29.43 22.05
C CYS A 267 -17.34 -29.20 20.53
N PHE A 268 -16.21 -29.09 19.87
CA PHE A 268 -16.09 -28.90 18.41
C PHE A 268 -14.75 -29.42 17.91
N SER A 269 -14.64 -29.58 16.58
CA SER A 269 -13.37 -29.93 15.95
C SER A 269 -12.47 -28.71 15.78
N HIS A 270 -11.30 -28.74 16.39
CA HIS A 270 -10.29 -27.70 16.25
C HIS A 270 -9.77 -27.58 14.79
N ASP A 271 -9.54 -28.72 14.15
CA ASP A 271 -9.10 -28.77 12.75
C ASP A 271 -10.17 -28.19 11.79
N GLU A 272 -11.44 -28.48 12.03
CA GLU A 272 -12.55 -27.89 11.28
C GLU A 272 -12.57 -26.36 11.43
N LEU A 273 -12.37 -25.86 12.64
CA LEU A 273 -12.28 -24.43 12.91
C LEU A 273 -11.18 -23.75 12.09
N LEU A 274 -9.98 -24.34 12.08
CA LEU A 274 -8.84 -23.82 11.32
C LEU A 274 -9.10 -23.81 9.80
N LEU A 275 -9.67 -24.90 9.30
CA LEU A 275 -10.00 -25.02 7.87
C LEU A 275 -11.15 -24.10 7.46
N ALA A 276 -12.13 -23.90 8.31
CA ALA A 276 -13.20 -22.93 8.09
C ALA A 276 -12.65 -21.50 8.05
N ALA A 277 -11.72 -21.16 8.93
CA ALA A 277 -11.03 -19.88 8.90
C ALA A 277 -10.21 -19.68 7.61
N ALA A 278 -9.51 -20.74 7.17
CA ALA A 278 -8.72 -20.72 5.94
C ALA A 278 -9.55 -20.63 4.65
N ALA A 279 -10.77 -21.14 4.67
CA ALA A 279 -11.67 -21.13 3.52
C ALA A 279 -12.31 -19.76 3.25
N ARG A 280 -12.24 -18.81 4.16
CA ARG A 280 -12.81 -17.48 3.97
C ARG A 280 -12.10 -16.70 2.88
N LYS A 281 -12.90 -16.02 2.04
CA LYS A 281 -12.37 -15.17 0.95
C LYS A 281 -11.84 -13.82 1.45
N ASP A 282 -12.32 -13.37 2.60
CA ASP A 282 -12.03 -12.07 3.22
C ASP A 282 -10.90 -12.15 4.29
N THR A 283 -10.06 -13.15 4.21
CA THR A 283 -8.95 -13.35 5.14
C THR A 283 -7.99 -12.16 5.13
N THR A 284 -7.82 -11.54 6.29
CA THR A 284 -6.85 -10.45 6.49
C THR A 284 -5.45 -10.99 6.74
N ILE A 285 -4.43 -10.12 6.60
CA ILE A 285 -3.04 -10.47 6.98
C ILE A 285 -2.95 -10.82 8.45
N LYS A 286 -3.65 -10.07 9.31
CA LYS A 286 -3.73 -10.35 10.75
C LYS A 286 -4.22 -11.79 11.02
N THR A 287 -5.29 -12.21 10.37
CA THR A 287 -5.80 -13.58 10.46
C THR A 287 -4.78 -14.58 9.91
N ALA A 288 -4.21 -14.33 8.74
CA ALA A 288 -3.24 -15.22 8.14
C ALA A 288 -1.99 -15.44 9.03
N LYS A 289 -1.53 -14.41 9.74
CA LYS A 289 -0.35 -14.48 10.61
C LYS A 289 -0.52 -15.42 11.79
N TRP A 290 -1.68 -15.49 12.42
CA TRP A 290 -1.92 -16.47 13.49
C TRP A 290 -2.34 -17.84 12.93
N LEU A 291 -3.07 -17.85 11.82
CA LEU A 291 -3.61 -19.09 11.21
C LEU A 291 -2.51 -19.92 10.55
N ASN A 292 -1.52 -19.30 9.94
CA ASN A 292 -0.43 -19.98 9.25
C ASN A 292 0.32 -20.98 10.15
N PRO A 293 0.84 -20.62 11.32
CA PRO A 293 1.52 -21.60 12.20
C PRO A 293 0.55 -22.66 12.73
N ALA A 294 -0.72 -22.35 12.94
CA ALA A 294 -1.73 -23.31 13.35
C ALA A 294 -1.98 -24.37 12.27
N LEU A 295 -2.12 -23.94 11.00
CA LEU A 295 -2.28 -24.84 9.87
C LEU A 295 -1.02 -25.68 9.63
N GLU A 296 0.16 -25.13 9.87
CA GLU A 296 1.42 -25.88 9.76
C GLU A 296 1.48 -27.02 10.77
N ARG A 297 1.16 -26.75 12.03
CA ARG A 297 1.10 -27.80 13.06
C ARG A 297 0.06 -28.85 12.74
N MET A 298 -1.14 -28.43 12.29
CA MET A 298 -2.20 -29.33 11.83
C MET A 298 -1.72 -30.23 10.69
N ARG A 299 -1.12 -29.64 9.65
CA ARG A 299 -0.60 -30.36 8.49
C ARG A 299 0.45 -31.38 8.89
N ILE A 300 1.44 -30.98 9.66
CA ILE A 300 2.53 -31.87 10.12
C ILE A 300 1.97 -33.04 10.94
N ARG A 301 1.04 -32.76 11.86
CA ARG A 301 0.40 -33.78 12.69
C ARG A 301 -0.38 -34.79 11.83
N GLU A 302 -1.15 -34.28 10.87
CA GLU A 302 -1.96 -35.11 9.99
C GLU A 302 -1.11 -35.96 9.03
N GLU A 303 -0.11 -35.36 8.38
CA GLU A 303 0.84 -36.07 7.52
C GLU A 303 1.59 -37.17 8.28
N ARG A 304 2.01 -36.88 9.50
CA ARG A 304 2.64 -37.87 10.36
C ARG A 304 1.71 -39.03 10.69
N ALA A 305 0.46 -38.74 11.05
CA ALA A 305 -0.54 -39.77 11.36
C ALA A 305 -0.82 -40.67 10.14
N ARG A 306 -0.97 -40.07 8.97
CA ARG A 306 -1.18 -40.79 7.70
C ARG A 306 0.04 -41.65 7.34
N THR A 307 1.23 -41.07 7.42
CA THR A 307 2.48 -41.81 7.15
C THR A 307 2.64 -42.99 8.09
N THR A 308 2.47 -42.80 9.39
CA THR A 308 2.52 -43.85 10.40
C THR A 308 1.54 -44.97 10.13
N PHE A 309 0.30 -44.62 9.79
CA PHE A 309 -0.73 -45.59 9.41
C PHE A 309 -0.31 -46.40 8.15
N LEU A 310 0.13 -45.70 7.10
CA LEU A 310 0.57 -46.38 5.86
C LEU A 310 1.79 -47.27 6.04
N GLU A 311 2.76 -46.85 6.86
CA GLU A 311 3.92 -47.69 7.20
C GLU A 311 3.51 -48.92 7.99
N ALA A 312 2.63 -48.82 8.95
CA ALA A 312 2.07 -49.96 9.67
C ALA A 312 1.28 -50.87 8.73
N HIS A 313 0.54 -50.33 7.80
CA HIS A 313 -0.17 -51.12 6.79
C HIS A 313 0.77 -51.86 5.85
N LYS A 314 1.86 -51.22 5.37
CA LYS A 314 2.88 -51.85 4.53
C LYS A 314 3.66 -52.96 5.26
N THR A 315 3.96 -52.73 6.55
CA THR A 315 4.71 -53.68 7.36
C THR A 315 3.90 -54.93 7.69
N SER A 316 2.58 -54.78 7.83
CA SER A 316 1.66 -55.93 8.06
C SER A 316 1.57 -56.87 6.86
N ARG A 317 1.77 -56.34 5.63
CA ARG A 317 1.93 -57.13 4.39
C ARG A 317 2.90 -56.44 3.42
N PRO A 318 3.96 -57.07 2.96
CA PRO A 318 4.88 -56.55 1.95
C PRO A 318 4.25 -56.66 0.53
N HIS A 319 3.17 -55.96 0.26
CA HIS A 319 2.49 -55.92 -1.03
C HIS A 319 2.34 -54.48 -1.50
N SER A 320 2.30 -54.24 -2.80
CA SER A 320 1.92 -52.95 -3.36
C SER A 320 0.49 -52.63 -2.98
N CYS A 321 0.29 -51.60 -2.15
CA CYS A 321 -0.99 -51.15 -1.72
C CYS A 321 -1.41 -49.96 -2.60
N LYS A 322 -2.70 -49.84 -2.97
CA LYS A 322 -3.25 -48.72 -3.70
C LYS A 322 -3.03 -47.37 -3.01
N LEU A 323 -2.74 -47.38 -1.69
CA LEU A 323 -2.55 -46.20 -0.87
C LEU A 323 -1.19 -45.50 -1.05
N ASP A 324 -0.17 -46.19 -1.61
CA ASP A 324 1.15 -45.59 -1.73
C ASP A 324 1.55 -45.10 -3.13
N GLY A 325 0.64 -45.23 -4.11
CA GLY A 325 0.88 -44.74 -5.47
C GLY A 325 2.02 -45.45 -6.22
N SER A 326 2.63 -46.53 -5.64
CA SER A 326 3.68 -47.27 -6.28
C SER A 326 3.11 -48.37 -7.20
N GLU A 327 2.81 -48.03 -8.42
CA GLU A 327 2.65 -48.97 -9.52
C GLU A 327 4.04 -49.37 -10.02
N GLY A 328 4.63 -50.41 -9.42
CA GLY A 328 5.84 -51.01 -9.92
C GLY A 328 5.55 -52.28 -10.75
N PRO A 329 6.16 -52.48 -11.92
CA PRO A 329 5.97 -53.70 -12.70
C PRO A 329 6.80 -54.86 -12.11
N GLY A 330 6.15 -55.82 -11.53
CA GLY A 330 6.77 -57.09 -11.08
C GLY A 330 5.79 -58.23 -11.14
N GLU A 331 6.13 -59.25 -11.93
CA GLU A 331 5.40 -60.49 -12.16
C GLU A 331 5.34 -61.37 -10.90
N HIS A 332 4.57 -61.01 -9.90
CA HIS A 332 4.06 -61.97 -8.92
C HIS A 332 2.60 -61.64 -8.66
N LYS A 333 1.78 -62.67 -8.59
CA LYS A 333 0.34 -62.56 -8.27
C LYS A 333 0.17 -61.67 -7.05
N GLN A 334 -0.07 -60.40 -7.32
CA GLN A 334 -0.33 -59.39 -6.30
C GLN A 334 -1.68 -59.71 -5.67
N ILE A 335 -1.65 -60.08 -4.41
CA ILE A 335 -2.83 -60.03 -3.59
C ILE A 335 -3.20 -58.56 -3.49
N GLN A 336 -4.24 -58.07 -4.16
CA GLN A 336 -4.72 -56.72 -4.07
C GLN A 336 -4.99 -56.38 -2.60
N CYS A 337 -4.52 -55.20 -2.16
CA CYS A 337 -4.94 -54.67 -0.87
C CYS A 337 -6.44 -54.50 -0.86
N GLN A 338 -7.10 -55.13 0.08
CA GLN A 338 -8.56 -55.11 0.19
C GLN A 338 -9.09 -53.95 1.02
N LEU A 339 -8.19 -53.10 1.57
CA LEU A 339 -8.60 -51.89 2.28
C LEU A 339 -9.15 -50.87 1.29
N ASP A 340 -10.39 -50.54 1.43
CA ASP A 340 -11.02 -49.48 0.65
C ASP A 340 -10.47 -48.12 1.10
N PHE A 341 -10.18 -47.28 0.14
CA PHE A 341 -9.72 -45.90 0.38
C PHE A 341 -10.59 -44.94 -0.41
N VAL A 342 -11.07 -43.89 0.26
CA VAL A 342 -11.92 -42.85 -0.32
C VAL A 342 -11.45 -41.46 0.13
N VAL A 343 -11.49 -40.51 -0.79
CA VAL A 343 -11.42 -39.08 -0.46
C VAL A 343 -12.84 -38.53 -0.54
N ASP A 344 -13.35 -38.07 0.59
CA ASP A 344 -14.73 -37.60 0.73
C ASP A 344 -14.78 -36.39 1.66
N ASP A 345 -15.12 -35.24 1.08
CA ASP A 345 -15.27 -33.95 1.78
C ASP A 345 -16.70 -33.63 2.20
N SER A 346 -17.63 -34.55 1.97
CA SER A 346 -19.03 -34.37 2.34
C SER A 346 -19.22 -34.23 3.85
N ASP A 347 -20.21 -33.41 4.22
CA ASP A 347 -20.59 -33.26 5.63
C ASP A 347 -21.27 -34.53 6.11
N VAL A 348 -20.77 -35.08 7.20
CA VAL A 348 -21.34 -36.25 7.90
C VAL A 348 -21.84 -35.84 9.26
N GLN A 349 -22.64 -36.69 9.88
CA GLN A 349 -23.09 -36.45 11.25
C GLN A 349 -21.92 -36.44 12.22
N GLU A 350 -22.04 -35.71 13.31
CA GLU A 350 -20.97 -35.55 14.31
C GLU A 350 -20.48 -36.90 14.83
N GLU A 351 -21.40 -37.83 15.09
CA GLU A 351 -21.10 -39.18 15.61
C GLU A 351 -20.22 -39.98 14.63
N GLU A 352 -20.28 -39.69 13.34
CA GLU A 352 -19.46 -40.32 12.31
C GLU A 352 -18.04 -39.75 12.23
N MET A 353 -17.72 -38.71 13.00
CA MET A 353 -16.38 -38.14 13.12
C MET A 353 -15.71 -38.41 14.46
N ILE A 354 -16.44 -38.87 15.45
CA ILE A 354 -15.92 -39.08 16.80
C ILE A 354 -15.24 -40.45 16.91
N CYS A 355 -13.98 -40.46 17.28
CA CYS A 355 -13.24 -41.70 17.54
C CYS A 355 -13.88 -42.51 18.67
N ALA A 356 -14.28 -43.73 18.41
CA ALA A 356 -14.90 -44.62 19.40
C ALA A 356 -13.99 -44.90 20.60
N PHE A 357 -12.68 -44.82 20.40
CA PHE A 357 -11.68 -45.05 21.44
C PHE A 357 -11.35 -43.81 22.27
N CYS A 358 -10.83 -42.76 21.62
CA CYS A 358 -10.31 -41.58 22.33
C CYS A 358 -11.29 -40.38 22.37
N LYS A 359 -12.43 -40.49 21.71
CA LYS A 359 -13.44 -39.43 21.61
C LYS A 359 -13.03 -38.16 20.89
N ALA A 360 -11.83 -38.11 20.31
CA ALA A 360 -11.40 -36.97 19.48
C ALA A 360 -12.14 -36.93 18.15
N TYR A 361 -12.27 -35.74 17.57
CA TYR A 361 -12.76 -35.59 16.21
C TYR A 361 -11.71 -36.11 15.20
N SER A 362 -12.14 -37.03 14.36
CA SER A 362 -11.36 -37.55 13.23
C SER A 362 -11.74 -36.81 11.95
N TYR A 363 -11.54 -35.49 11.95
CA TYR A 363 -12.07 -34.61 10.89
C TYR A 363 -11.37 -34.80 9.54
N LEU A 364 -10.03 -34.85 9.54
CA LEU A 364 -9.22 -34.96 8.32
C LEU A 364 -9.09 -36.38 7.82
N SER A 365 -8.97 -37.34 8.72
CA SER A 365 -8.83 -38.76 8.41
C SER A 365 -9.55 -39.61 9.42
N ARG A 366 -10.27 -40.60 8.95
CA ARG A 366 -10.96 -41.57 9.78
C ARG A 366 -10.92 -42.98 9.19
N PHE A 367 -10.92 -43.96 10.07
CA PHE A 367 -11.04 -45.35 9.74
C PHE A 367 -12.44 -45.82 10.12
N TYR A 368 -13.28 -46.17 9.13
CA TYR A 368 -14.69 -46.45 9.29
C TYR A 368 -15.00 -47.94 9.17
N CYS A 369 -15.77 -48.48 10.12
CA CYS A 369 -16.27 -49.83 10.13
C CYS A 369 -17.72 -49.85 9.60
N ARG A 370 -17.97 -50.50 8.46
CA ARG A 370 -19.30 -50.61 7.87
C ARG A 370 -20.25 -51.50 8.68
N ASN A 371 -19.68 -52.48 9.41
CA ASN A 371 -20.47 -53.43 10.21
C ASN A 371 -21.09 -52.76 11.46
N THR A 372 -20.32 -52.02 12.21
CA THR A 372 -20.76 -51.39 13.44
C THR A 372 -21.00 -49.88 13.29
N LYS A 373 -20.67 -49.30 12.14
CA LYS A 373 -20.73 -47.87 11.85
C LYS A 373 -19.85 -47.02 12.80
N LYS A 374 -18.87 -47.66 13.49
CA LYS A 374 -17.93 -46.99 14.36
C LYS A 374 -16.78 -46.39 13.57
N VAL A 375 -16.30 -45.26 14.05
CA VAL A 375 -15.14 -44.55 13.53
C VAL A 375 -14.02 -44.59 14.55
N VAL A 376 -12.79 -44.74 14.10
CA VAL A 376 -11.58 -44.54 14.91
C VAL A 376 -10.60 -43.62 14.20
N CYS A 377 -9.86 -42.84 14.95
CA CYS A 377 -8.78 -42.02 14.38
C CYS A 377 -7.61 -42.91 13.97
N LEU A 378 -6.72 -42.40 13.09
CA LEU A 378 -5.60 -43.17 12.57
C LEU A 378 -4.64 -43.67 13.64
N GLN A 379 -4.48 -42.91 14.74
CA GLN A 379 -3.64 -43.33 15.87
C GLN A 379 -4.16 -44.58 16.58
N HIS A 380 -5.48 -44.77 16.61
CA HIS A 380 -6.13 -45.87 17.32
C HIS A 380 -6.69 -46.97 16.41
N ALA A 381 -6.55 -46.79 15.09
CA ALA A 381 -7.04 -47.76 14.12
C ALA A 381 -6.52 -49.17 14.33
N GLY A 382 -5.27 -49.31 14.79
CA GLY A 382 -4.65 -50.59 15.12
C GLY A 382 -4.90 -51.09 16.53
N LEU A 383 -5.40 -50.25 17.46
CA LEU A 383 -5.54 -50.59 18.87
C LEU A 383 -6.98 -50.95 19.29
N PHE A 384 -7.96 -50.55 18.50
CA PHE A 384 -9.36 -50.69 18.86
C PHE A 384 -10.09 -51.70 17.98
N GLU A 385 -10.66 -52.72 18.58
CA GLU A 385 -11.53 -53.68 17.88
C GLU A 385 -12.93 -53.14 17.73
N CYS A 386 -13.29 -52.73 16.51
CA CYS A 386 -14.59 -52.11 16.22
C CYS A 386 -15.72 -53.12 16.02
N CYS A 387 -15.42 -54.37 15.68
CA CYS A 387 -16.44 -55.41 15.42
C CYS A 387 -15.91 -56.79 15.81
N PRO A 388 -16.82 -57.76 16.08
CA PRO A 388 -16.47 -59.14 16.32
C PRO A 388 -15.70 -59.75 15.12
N GLY A 389 -14.55 -60.32 15.36
CA GLY A 389 -13.72 -60.89 14.29
C GLY A 389 -12.78 -59.90 13.57
N SER A 390 -12.77 -58.63 13.95
CA SER A 390 -11.72 -57.70 13.52
C SER A 390 -10.47 -57.91 14.34
N ALA A 391 -9.58 -58.82 13.91
CA ALA A 391 -8.24 -58.83 14.44
C ALA A 391 -7.50 -57.57 14.01
N MET A 392 -6.56 -57.08 14.85
CA MET A 392 -5.74 -55.90 14.56
C MET A 392 -5.12 -55.95 13.17
N ASP A 393 -4.65 -57.11 12.77
CA ASP A 393 -4.04 -57.36 11.46
C ASP A 393 -5.01 -57.15 10.28
N ARG A 394 -6.30 -57.36 10.44
CA ARG A 394 -7.28 -57.21 9.35
C ARG A 394 -7.54 -55.77 8.95
N ARG A 395 -7.42 -54.84 9.88
CA ARG A 395 -7.61 -53.40 9.60
C ARG A 395 -6.53 -52.86 8.69
N TYR A 396 -5.32 -53.38 8.84
CA TYR A 396 -4.21 -52.97 7.97
C TYR A 396 -4.13 -53.82 6.70
N GLN A 397 -4.74 -54.98 6.66
CA GLN A 397 -4.64 -55.92 5.53
C GLN A 397 -5.79 -55.83 4.56
N GLY A 398 -6.91 -55.21 4.97
CA GLY A 398 -8.18 -55.27 4.27
C GLY A 398 -8.95 -56.56 4.55
N ASP A 399 -10.24 -56.47 4.72
CA ASP A 399 -11.13 -57.52 5.17
C ASP A 399 -12.33 -57.77 4.25
N GLY A 400 -12.12 -57.53 2.95
CA GLY A 400 -13.19 -57.70 1.94
C GLY A 400 -14.12 -56.53 1.82
N GLY A 401 -13.76 -55.34 2.28
CA GLY A 401 -14.54 -54.12 2.15
C GLY A 401 -15.40 -53.79 3.37
N GLU A 402 -15.16 -54.46 4.49
CA GLU A 402 -15.88 -54.15 5.76
C GLU A 402 -15.35 -52.87 6.42
N HIS A 403 -14.12 -52.47 6.15
CA HIS A 403 -13.53 -51.25 6.64
C HIS A 403 -13.05 -50.35 5.51
N VAL A 404 -13.15 -49.04 5.73
CA VAL A 404 -12.73 -48.04 4.77
C VAL A 404 -11.90 -46.93 5.42
N LEU A 405 -10.78 -46.58 4.79
CA LEU A 405 -9.99 -45.41 5.14
C LEU A 405 -10.53 -44.20 4.40
N ILE A 406 -10.97 -43.19 5.12
CA ILE A 406 -11.55 -41.99 4.56
C ILE A 406 -10.67 -40.80 4.88
N TYR A 407 -10.22 -40.09 3.84
CA TYR A 407 -9.60 -38.79 3.93
C TYR A 407 -10.62 -37.73 3.53
N ARG A 408 -10.76 -36.68 4.31
CA ARG A 408 -11.57 -35.52 3.91
C ARG A 408 -10.93 -34.83 2.71
N MET A 409 -9.63 -34.71 2.70
CA MET A 409 -8.83 -34.13 1.62
C MET A 409 -7.45 -34.75 1.55
N THR A 410 -6.83 -34.65 0.38
CA THR A 410 -5.46 -35.15 0.15
C THR A 410 -4.42 -34.28 0.88
N ASN A 411 -3.22 -34.80 1.05
CA ASN A 411 -2.07 -34.03 1.58
C ASN A 411 -1.77 -32.80 0.69
N ASP A 412 -1.86 -32.95 -0.64
CA ASP A 412 -1.65 -31.84 -1.57
C ASP A 412 -2.68 -30.71 -1.37
N THR A 413 -3.93 -31.06 -1.12
CA THR A 413 -4.98 -30.09 -0.82
C THR A 413 -4.70 -29.36 0.51
N ILE A 414 -4.31 -30.08 1.55
CA ILE A 414 -3.94 -29.49 2.83
C ILE A 414 -2.75 -28.55 2.66
N THR A 415 -1.71 -28.96 1.93
CA THR A 415 -0.53 -28.16 1.64
C THR A 415 -0.89 -26.90 0.83
N SER A 416 -1.78 -27.01 -0.15
CA SER A 416 -2.27 -25.84 -0.91
C SER A 416 -3.00 -24.83 -0.05
N ILE A 417 -3.85 -25.29 0.88
CA ILE A 417 -4.55 -24.42 1.83
C ILE A 417 -3.53 -23.70 2.73
N TYR A 418 -2.60 -24.46 3.28
CA TYR A 418 -1.50 -23.90 4.09
C TYR A 418 -0.70 -22.85 3.31
N GLN A 419 -0.27 -23.18 2.09
CA GLN A 419 0.56 -22.28 1.28
C GLN A 419 -0.17 -20.97 0.95
N LYS A 420 -1.45 -21.03 0.61
CA LYS A 420 -2.27 -19.84 0.37
C LYS A 420 -2.29 -18.89 1.58
N ILE A 421 -2.42 -19.44 2.77
CA ILE A 421 -2.40 -18.65 4.01
C ILE A 421 -0.99 -18.15 4.34
N ALA A 422 0.02 -18.97 4.13
CA ALA A 422 1.43 -18.59 4.29
C ALA A 422 1.82 -17.42 3.37
N ASP A 423 1.41 -17.47 2.12
CA ASP A 423 1.64 -16.40 1.14
C ASP A 423 0.96 -15.09 1.59
N LYS A 424 -0.26 -15.17 2.07
CA LYS A 424 -0.98 -14.01 2.62
C LYS A 424 -0.29 -13.44 3.85
N ALA A 425 0.12 -14.28 4.78
CA ALA A 425 0.83 -13.88 6.00
C ALA A 425 2.19 -13.23 5.69
N GLY A 426 2.86 -13.70 4.65
CA GLY A 426 4.17 -13.22 4.22
C GLY A 426 4.15 -11.98 3.33
N LEU A 427 2.99 -11.46 2.92
CA LEU A 427 2.89 -10.28 2.04
C LEU A 427 3.71 -9.08 2.55
N PRO A 428 3.66 -8.70 3.83
CA PRO A 428 4.48 -7.60 4.33
C PRO A 428 5.98 -7.84 4.16
N ASP A 429 6.45 -9.03 4.51
CA ASP A 429 7.87 -9.40 4.44
C ASP A 429 8.36 -9.47 2.99
N VAL A 430 7.53 -9.99 2.08
CA VAL A 430 7.81 -10.02 0.64
C VAL A 430 7.90 -8.60 0.08
N TRP A 431 7.00 -7.72 0.50
CA TRP A 431 7.02 -6.33 0.07
C TRP A 431 8.27 -5.59 0.57
N GLU A 432 8.63 -5.75 1.86
CA GLU A 432 9.85 -5.16 2.42
C GLU A 432 11.11 -5.69 1.71
N ALA A 433 11.16 -6.99 1.41
CA ALA A 433 12.25 -7.58 0.65
C ALA A 433 12.34 -7.03 -0.78
N LYS A 434 11.21 -6.80 -1.45
CA LYS A 434 11.17 -6.12 -2.76
C LYS A 434 11.70 -4.70 -2.68
N LEU A 435 11.31 -3.97 -1.63
CA LEU A 435 11.80 -2.61 -1.40
C LEU A 435 13.32 -2.60 -1.17
N GLU A 436 13.81 -3.47 -0.30
CA GLU A 436 15.22 -3.59 0.00
C GLU A 436 16.03 -3.95 -1.26
N ALA A 437 15.56 -4.92 -2.05
CA ALA A 437 16.20 -5.31 -3.30
C ALA A 437 16.21 -4.17 -4.34
N LEU A 438 15.13 -3.40 -4.42
CA LEU A 438 15.01 -2.28 -5.35
C LEU A 438 15.92 -1.10 -4.95
N MET A 439 16.12 -0.89 -3.66
CA MET A 439 16.95 0.19 -3.11
C MET A 439 18.41 -0.21 -2.87
N ALA A 440 18.77 -1.48 -3.09
CA ALA A 440 20.14 -1.96 -2.97
C ALA A 440 21.09 -1.29 -3.99
N GLU A 441 22.39 -1.33 -3.71
CA GLU A 441 23.41 -0.87 -4.64
C GLU A 441 23.32 -1.62 -5.98
N GLY A 442 23.03 -0.89 -7.05
CA GLY A 442 22.83 -1.45 -8.38
C GLY A 442 22.32 -0.39 -9.36
N PRO A 443 21.71 -0.78 -10.46
CA PRO A 443 21.09 0.17 -11.38
C PRO A 443 19.98 0.94 -10.65
N GLN A 444 19.93 2.24 -10.91
CA GLN A 444 18.96 3.15 -10.30
C GLN A 444 17.52 2.67 -10.55
N PRO A 445 16.67 2.64 -9.51
CA PRO A 445 15.30 2.19 -9.67
C PRO A 445 14.50 3.13 -10.56
N GLN A 446 13.64 2.55 -11.39
CA GLN A 446 12.72 3.30 -12.24
C GLN A 446 11.55 3.85 -11.42
N LEU A 447 11.20 5.11 -11.62
CA LEU A 447 10.08 5.75 -10.91
C LEU A 447 8.76 4.98 -11.08
N LYS A 448 8.53 4.41 -12.25
CA LYS A 448 7.34 3.57 -12.51
C LYS A 448 7.30 2.35 -11.59
N VAL A 449 8.44 1.70 -11.38
CA VAL A 449 8.56 0.55 -10.48
C VAL A 449 8.37 0.97 -9.02
N LEU A 450 8.97 2.10 -8.62
CA LEU A 450 8.79 2.68 -7.29
C LEU A 450 7.32 3.02 -7.00
N ARG A 451 6.61 3.62 -7.95
CA ARG A 451 5.18 3.93 -7.83
C ARG A 451 4.33 2.67 -7.75
N THR A 452 4.65 1.64 -8.52
CA THR A 452 3.96 0.35 -8.44
C THR A 452 4.16 -0.27 -7.07
N LEU A 453 5.39 -0.29 -6.56
CA LEU A 453 5.71 -0.82 -5.24
C LEU A 453 5.02 -0.02 -4.11
N LEU A 454 4.99 1.30 -4.21
CA LEU A 454 4.25 2.15 -3.28
C LEU A 454 2.76 1.82 -3.27
N HIS A 455 2.15 1.68 -4.44
CA HIS A 455 0.74 1.34 -4.58
C HIS A 455 0.42 -0.06 -4.04
N GLU A 456 1.31 -1.04 -4.26
CA GLU A 456 1.21 -2.36 -3.65
C GLU A 456 1.26 -2.27 -2.13
N GLY A 457 2.21 -1.49 -1.59
CA GLY A 457 2.37 -1.31 -0.14
C GLY A 457 1.17 -0.62 0.51
N GLU A 458 0.57 0.36 -0.14
CA GLU A 458 -0.62 1.06 0.36
C GLU A 458 -1.87 0.18 0.44
N LYS A 459 -1.92 -0.89 -0.33
CA LYS A 459 -3.00 -1.90 -0.29
C LYS A 459 -2.81 -2.96 0.78
N ILE A 460 -1.61 -3.10 1.33
CA ILE A 460 -1.31 -4.06 2.38
C ILE A 460 -1.83 -3.50 3.71
N ASP A 461 -2.83 -4.17 4.26
CA ASP A 461 -3.41 -3.82 5.57
C ASP A 461 -2.52 -4.38 6.70
N TRP A 462 -1.33 -3.83 6.82
CA TRP A 462 -0.34 -4.15 7.83
C TRP A 462 0.67 -3.01 7.94
N GLU A 463 1.23 -2.81 9.11
CA GLU A 463 2.28 -1.82 9.30
C GLU A 463 3.55 -2.22 8.51
N LEU A 464 3.95 -1.37 7.59
CA LEU A 464 5.15 -1.55 6.77
C LEU A 464 6.15 -0.46 7.15
N PRO A 465 7.26 -0.80 7.82
CA PRO A 465 8.26 0.19 8.25
C PRO A 465 8.86 1.01 7.11
N GLY A 466 9.05 0.42 5.94
CA GLY A 466 9.60 1.09 4.76
C GLY A 466 8.62 1.95 3.97
N LEU A 467 7.31 1.85 4.24
CA LEU A 467 6.28 2.53 3.44
C LEU A 467 6.31 4.06 3.55
N PRO A 468 6.44 4.67 4.75
CA PRO A 468 6.53 6.12 4.88
C PRO A 468 7.73 6.71 4.14
N ASP A 469 8.88 6.08 4.26
CA ASP A 469 10.13 6.51 3.61
C ASP A 469 10.02 6.38 2.08
N LEU A 470 9.42 5.29 1.59
CA LEU A 470 9.18 5.11 0.16
C LEU A 470 8.19 6.16 -0.37
N ARG A 471 7.14 6.47 0.37
CA ARG A 471 6.15 7.49 -0.01
C ARG A 471 6.81 8.85 -0.16
N GLU A 472 7.62 9.26 0.81
CA GLU A 472 8.37 10.51 0.77
C GLU A 472 9.37 10.53 -0.41
N PHE A 473 10.07 9.41 -0.63
CA PHE A 473 11.01 9.29 -1.73
C PHE A 473 10.33 9.38 -3.10
N VAL A 474 9.21 8.68 -3.30
CA VAL A 474 8.42 8.73 -4.53
C VAL A 474 7.84 10.13 -4.77
N GLU A 475 7.42 10.81 -3.72
CA GLU A 475 6.94 12.19 -3.82
C GLU A 475 8.04 13.12 -4.34
N LYS A 476 9.23 13.06 -3.74
CA LYS A 476 10.41 13.82 -4.20
C LYS A 476 10.81 13.49 -5.64
N CYS A 477 10.80 12.21 -6.00
CA CYS A 477 11.09 11.77 -7.36
C CYS A 477 10.03 12.25 -8.36
N THR A 478 8.77 12.25 -7.95
CA THR A 478 7.65 12.72 -8.77
C THR A 478 7.76 14.23 -9.05
N GLU A 479 8.09 15.02 -8.03
CA GLU A 479 8.33 16.45 -8.19
C GLU A 479 9.43 16.73 -9.21
N VAL A 480 10.55 16.00 -9.12
CA VAL A 480 11.66 16.13 -10.07
C VAL A 480 11.26 15.70 -11.47
N ALA A 481 10.49 14.62 -11.61
CA ALA A 481 9.99 14.16 -12.91
C ALA A 481 9.02 15.16 -13.55
N GLU A 482 8.12 15.75 -12.77
CA GLU A 482 7.18 16.78 -13.23
C GLU A 482 7.93 18.05 -13.66
N GLU A 483 8.93 18.45 -12.90
CA GLU A 483 9.81 19.56 -13.28
C GLU A 483 10.55 19.27 -14.60
N ALA A 484 11.05 18.05 -14.79
CA ALA A 484 11.68 17.61 -16.04
C ALA A 484 10.72 17.65 -17.25
N ILE A 485 9.46 17.29 -17.05
CA ILE A 485 8.41 17.43 -18.06
C ILE A 485 8.27 18.89 -18.50
N ALA A 486 8.28 19.82 -17.57
CA ALA A 486 8.17 21.24 -17.87
C ALA A 486 9.31 21.73 -18.78
N TYR A 487 10.53 21.21 -18.61
CA TYR A 487 11.67 21.52 -19.49
C TYR A 487 11.57 20.91 -20.88
N THR A 488 10.83 19.83 -21.06
CA THR A 488 10.71 19.12 -22.34
C THR A 488 9.45 19.51 -23.14
N THR A 489 8.30 19.71 -22.49
CA THR A 489 7.00 19.94 -23.16
C THR A 489 6.81 21.36 -23.67
N ARG A 490 7.42 22.36 -23.06
CA ARG A 490 7.33 23.77 -23.51
C ARG A 490 7.94 24.00 -24.89
N LYS A 491 8.78 23.08 -25.38
CA LYS A 491 9.29 23.07 -26.75
C LYS A 491 8.17 22.99 -27.82
N GLN A 492 7.06 22.31 -27.49
CA GLN A 492 5.94 22.15 -28.44
C GLN A 492 4.98 23.37 -28.45
N GLN A 493 4.82 24.03 -27.31
CA GLN A 493 3.90 25.18 -27.21
C GLN A 493 4.48 26.47 -27.83
N ALA A 494 5.79 26.67 -27.83
CA ALA A 494 6.44 27.79 -28.48
C ALA A 494 6.28 27.74 -30.00
N ARG A 495 6.27 26.56 -30.62
CA ARG A 495 5.99 26.37 -32.05
C ARG A 495 4.55 26.71 -32.46
N GLN A 496 3.56 26.53 -31.55
CA GLN A 496 2.16 26.85 -31.84
C GLN A 496 1.81 28.31 -31.59
N LYS A 497 2.50 29.02 -30.70
CA LYS A 497 2.24 30.44 -30.42
C LYS A 497 2.72 31.36 -31.57
N ASN A 498 3.78 31.02 -32.29
CA ASN A 498 4.26 31.79 -33.43
C ASN A 498 3.35 31.76 -34.67
N VAL A 499 2.32 30.89 -34.66
CA VAL A 499 1.34 30.80 -35.77
C VAL A 499 0.03 31.56 -35.45
N ARG A 500 -0.17 32.05 -34.22
CA ARG A 500 -1.48 32.59 -33.75
C ARG A 500 -1.46 33.99 -33.12
N THR A 501 -0.47 34.83 -33.26
CA THR A 501 -0.53 36.20 -32.77
C THR A 501 -0.87 37.19 -33.86
N GLY A 502 -2.14 37.16 -34.24
CA GLY A 502 -2.84 38.30 -34.82
C GLY A 502 -3.99 38.72 -33.89
N ARG A 503 -3.84 39.88 -33.28
CA ARG A 503 -4.87 40.69 -32.63
C ARG A 503 -5.48 40.21 -31.30
N GLY A 504 -5.24 40.98 -30.23
CA GLY A 504 -6.01 41.02 -29.01
C GLY A 504 -5.37 41.93 -27.96
N ARG A 505 -5.91 43.13 -27.79
CA ARG A 505 -5.54 44.12 -26.77
C ARG A 505 -5.92 43.64 -25.38
N GLY A 506 -5.03 43.83 -24.40
CA GLY A 506 -5.36 44.00 -22.98
C GLY A 506 -5.05 42.77 -22.12
N ALA A 507 -3.81 42.57 -21.72
CA ALA A 507 -3.47 41.71 -20.61
C ALA A 507 -2.56 42.46 -19.61
N ASN A 508 -2.85 42.24 -18.35
CA ASN A 508 -2.23 42.79 -17.14
C ASN A 508 -0.69 42.67 -17.21
N LYS A 509 0.01 43.80 -17.08
CA LYS A 509 1.48 43.86 -17.15
C LYS A 509 2.21 43.04 -16.05
N GLY A 510 1.55 42.70 -14.97
CA GLY A 510 2.14 41.88 -13.89
C GLY A 510 2.19 40.36 -14.21
N ALA A 511 1.15 39.84 -14.83
CA ALA A 511 1.09 38.41 -15.21
C ALA A 511 1.98 38.06 -16.40
N ALA A 512 2.30 39.04 -17.24
CA ALA A 512 3.21 38.86 -18.38
C ALA A 512 4.68 38.78 -17.93
N ALA A 513 5.09 39.55 -16.91
CA ALA A 513 6.45 39.53 -16.39
C ALA A 513 6.78 38.21 -15.64
N GLU A 514 5.83 37.69 -14.85
CA GLU A 514 6.01 36.40 -14.15
C GLU A 514 6.07 35.22 -15.12
N THR A 515 5.39 35.29 -16.26
CA THR A 515 5.47 34.27 -17.30
C THR A 515 6.76 34.33 -18.11
N GLU A 516 7.31 35.51 -18.34
CA GLU A 516 8.60 35.69 -18.99
C GLU A 516 9.78 35.23 -18.14
N ASP A 517 9.76 35.50 -16.83
CA ASP A 517 10.81 35.06 -15.91
C ASP A 517 10.82 33.50 -15.76
N LYS A 518 9.65 32.90 -15.67
CA LYS A 518 9.52 31.42 -15.69
C LYS A 518 9.96 30.81 -17.01
N GLU A 519 9.71 31.45 -18.14
CA GLU A 519 10.18 30.98 -19.43
C GLU A 519 11.69 31.05 -19.58
N ARG A 520 12.35 32.05 -18.98
CA ARG A 520 13.81 32.15 -18.93
C ARG A 520 14.44 31.03 -18.09
N GLU A 521 13.83 30.68 -16.94
CA GLU A 521 14.30 29.56 -16.12
C GLU A 521 14.36 28.25 -16.91
N TYR A 522 13.36 27.96 -17.75
CA TYR A 522 13.30 26.73 -18.53
C TYR A 522 14.23 26.71 -19.76
N ARG A 523 14.83 27.85 -20.12
CA ARG A 523 15.84 27.96 -21.18
C ARG A 523 17.27 27.86 -20.66
N SER A 524 17.46 27.87 -19.37
CA SER A 524 18.78 27.85 -18.75
C SER A 524 19.36 26.42 -18.75
N MET A 525 20.49 26.25 -19.42
CA MET A 525 21.24 25.00 -19.37
C MET A 525 21.75 24.67 -17.97
N GLU A 526 22.09 25.70 -17.17
CA GLU A 526 22.50 25.53 -15.78
C GLU A 526 21.38 24.93 -14.94
N ASN A 527 20.13 25.37 -15.12
CA ASN A 527 18.97 24.82 -14.43
C ASN A 527 18.68 23.38 -14.86
N ILE A 528 18.84 23.05 -16.14
CA ILE A 528 18.75 21.67 -16.63
C ILE A 528 19.80 20.79 -15.95
N GLN A 529 21.04 21.23 -15.86
CA GLN A 529 22.11 20.48 -15.18
C GLN A 529 21.88 20.35 -13.67
N LYS A 530 21.36 21.38 -13.00
CA LYS A 530 20.97 21.33 -11.60
C LYS A 530 19.89 20.28 -11.36
N LEU A 531 18.86 20.23 -12.22
CA LEU A 531 17.79 19.25 -12.10
C LEU A 531 18.30 17.82 -12.35
N LEU A 532 19.15 17.61 -13.34
CA LEU A 532 19.79 16.32 -13.60
C LEU A 532 20.67 15.86 -12.44
N THR A 533 21.41 16.79 -11.83
CA THR A 533 22.23 16.53 -10.64
C THR A 533 21.36 16.17 -9.45
N LYS A 534 20.23 16.88 -9.24
CA LYS A 534 19.24 16.59 -8.19
C LYS A 534 18.65 15.19 -8.39
N ALA A 535 18.26 14.82 -9.61
CA ALA A 535 17.76 13.49 -9.94
C ALA A 535 18.79 12.39 -9.67
N LYS A 536 20.04 12.62 -10.08
CA LYS A 536 21.15 11.70 -9.79
C LYS A 536 21.42 11.56 -8.30
N GLY A 537 21.35 12.65 -7.55
CA GLY A 537 21.52 12.66 -6.09
C GLY A 537 20.41 11.90 -5.36
N LEU A 538 19.18 11.92 -5.86
CA LEU A 538 18.07 11.12 -5.35
C LEU A 538 18.23 9.63 -5.65
N GLY A 539 18.94 9.27 -6.71
CA GLY A 539 19.22 7.87 -7.03
C GLY A 539 18.08 7.12 -7.71
N PHE A 540 17.32 7.77 -8.58
CA PHE A 540 16.27 7.16 -9.39
C PHE A 540 16.41 7.51 -10.87
N ASP A 541 15.68 6.83 -11.72
CA ASP A 541 15.57 7.15 -13.14
C ASP A 541 14.11 7.08 -13.63
N CYS A 542 13.81 7.77 -14.69
CA CYS A 542 12.51 7.72 -15.36
C CYS A 542 12.64 8.22 -16.81
N SER A 543 11.61 7.99 -17.61
CA SER A 543 11.59 8.41 -19.03
C SER A 543 11.75 9.91 -19.19
N GLU A 544 11.20 10.70 -18.28
CA GLU A 544 11.25 12.17 -18.28
C GLU A 544 12.68 12.68 -18.02
N ILE A 545 13.36 12.08 -17.06
CA ILE A 545 14.77 12.39 -16.76
C ILE A 545 15.69 11.91 -17.90
N THR A 546 15.42 10.75 -18.46
CA THR A 546 16.15 10.24 -19.62
C THR A 546 16.01 11.19 -20.81
N ALA A 547 14.78 11.63 -21.11
CA ALA A 547 14.53 12.61 -22.17
C ALA A 547 15.23 13.94 -21.92
N LEU A 548 15.25 14.42 -20.66
CA LEU A 548 15.96 15.63 -20.29
C LEU A 548 17.48 15.46 -20.42
N ARG A 549 18.01 14.31 -20.05
CA ARG A 549 19.43 13.97 -20.18
C ARG A 549 19.86 13.91 -21.66
N GLU A 550 19.07 13.28 -22.50
CA GLU A 550 19.28 13.24 -23.94
C GLU A 550 19.25 14.65 -24.55
N ARG A 551 18.29 15.48 -24.12
CA ARG A 551 18.22 16.88 -24.52
C ARG A 551 19.47 17.64 -24.08
N ALA A 552 19.91 17.50 -22.83
CA ALA A 552 21.12 18.16 -22.33
C ALA A 552 22.36 17.70 -23.10
N GLN A 553 22.45 16.41 -23.41
CA GLN A 553 23.55 15.87 -24.23
C GLN A 553 23.53 16.44 -25.63
N SER A 554 22.38 16.50 -26.29
CA SER A 554 22.24 17.09 -27.63
C SER A 554 22.63 18.57 -27.64
N ILE A 555 22.28 19.31 -26.60
CA ILE A 555 22.70 20.72 -26.45
C ILE A 555 24.20 20.80 -26.24
N ALA A 556 24.81 19.94 -25.42
CA ALA A 556 26.24 19.91 -25.19
C ALA A 556 27.01 19.56 -26.48
N GLU A 557 26.54 18.61 -27.26
CA GLU A 557 27.09 18.25 -28.56
C GLU A 557 27.01 19.43 -29.57
N PHE A 558 25.89 20.14 -29.56
CA PHE A 558 25.74 21.37 -30.34
C PHE A 558 26.73 22.43 -29.87
N GLN A 559 26.90 22.67 -28.58
CA GLN A 559 27.86 23.63 -28.04
C GLN A 559 29.29 23.30 -28.49
N ASP A 560 29.66 22.02 -28.46
CA ASP A 560 30.99 21.58 -28.91
C ASP A 560 31.18 21.81 -30.44
N LYS A 561 30.18 21.46 -31.23
CA LYS A 561 30.18 21.76 -32.68
C LYS A 561 30.30 23.26 -32.95
N ALA A 562 29.54 24.06 -32.19
CA ALA A 562 29.57 25.52 -32.29
C ALA A 562 30.94 26.10 -31.91
N ARG A 563 31.53 25.62 -30.82
CA ARG A 563 32.89 26.06 -30.41
C ARG A 563 33.95 25.71 -31.43
N ILE A 564 33.88 24.51 -32.04
CA ILE A 564 34.81 24.10 -33.10
C ILE A 564 34.62 25.00 -34.32
N ALA A 565 33.38 25.21 -34.74
CA ALA A 565 33.10 26.07 -35.90
C ALA A 565 33.52 27.52 -35.68
N LEU A 566 33.41 28.06 -34.47
CA LEU A 566 33.81 29.42 -34.10
C LEU A 566 35.34 29.59 -34.02
N ARG A 567 36.12 28.50 -33.91
CA ARG A 567 37.61 28.53 -33.89
C ARG A 567 38.19 28.53 -35.27
N ASP A 568 37.44 28.16 -36.32
CA ASP A 568 37.93 28.12 -37.68
C ASP A 568 38.27 29.53 -38.19
N HIS A 569 39.33 29.62 -39.00
CA HIS A 569 39.71 30.89 -39.60
C HIS A 569 38.58 31.42 -40.50
N PRO A 570 38.30 32.75 -40.52
CA PRO A 570 37.23 33.34 -41.31
C PRO A 570 37.20 32.94 -42.79
N SER A 571 38.35 32.69 -43.37
CA SER A 571 38.46 32.22 -44.77
C SER A 571 38.00 30.77 -45.01
N GLN A 572 37.85 29.99 -43.93
CA GLN A 572 37.41 28.59 -43.99
C GLN A 572 35.97 28.42 -43.51
N GLN A 573 35.36 29.47 -43.04
CA GLN A 573 33.98 29.44 -42.54
C GLN A 573 32.99 29.48 -43.69
N SER A 574 32.13 28.48 -43.75
CA SER A 574 30.98 28.43 -44.68
C SER A 574 29.75 29.03 -44.01
N ILE A 575 29.21 30.10 -44.61
CA ILE A 575 27.96 30.72 -44.08
C ILE A 575 26.83 29.72 -44.04
N ALA A 576 26.69 28.86 -45.05
CA ALA A 576 25.64 27.84 -45.12
C ALA A 576 25.74 26.86 -43.96
N ARG A 577 26.94 26.37 -43.61
CA ARG A 577 27.19 25.47 -42.51
C ARG A 577 26.93 26.13 -41.16
N LEU A 578 27.36 27.37 -40.98
CA LEU A 578 27.11 28.12 -39.74
C LEU A 578 25.62 28.46 -39.58
N ASP A 579 24.93 28.75 -40.65
CA ASP A 579 23.49 29.02 -40.67
C ASP A 579 22.69 27.75 -40.31
N GLU A 580 23.08 26.59 -40.86
CA GLU A 580 22.50 25.29 -40.46
C GLU A 580 22.73 25.00 -38.98
N LEU A 581 23.95 25.28 -38.49
CA LEU A 581 24.29 25.09 -37.08
C LEU A 581 23.51 26.07 -36.18
N LEU A 582 23.31 27.30 -36.64
CA LEU A 582 22.51 28.30 -35.95
C LEU A 582 21.03 27.87 -35.87
N GLU A 583 20.46 27.35 -36.93
CA GLU A 583 19.09 26.83 -36.95
C GLU A 583 18.95 25.58 -36.05
N GLU A 584 19.94 24.68 -36.06
CA GLU A 584 20.01 23.56 -35.11
C GLU A 584 19.97 24.06 -33.67
N GLY A 585 20.80 25.06 -33.35
CA GLY A 585 20.84 25.65 -31.99
C GLY A 585 19.53 26.31 -31.58
N LYS A 586 18.90 27.06 -32.46
CA LYS A 586 17.59 27.69 -32.23
C LYS A 586 16.49 26.66 -31.99
N SER A 587 16.61 25.49 -32.61
CA SER A 587 15.64 24.40 -32.45
C SER A 587 15.55 23.86 -31.03
N PHE A 588 16.62 23.99 -30.22
CA PHE A 588 16.67 23.54 -28.85
C PHE A 588 15.90 24.45 -27.89
N ASN A 589 15.62 25.69 -28.25
CA ASN A 589 14.98 26.68 -27.39
C ASN A 589 15.68 26.84 -26.03
N VAL A 590 16.98 26.96 -26.06
CA VAL A 590 17.85 27.11 -24.88
C VAL A 590 18.76 28.31 -25.06
N ASP A 591 19.06 29.02 -23.99
CA ASP A 591 19.96 30.18 -23.99
C ASP A 591 21.37 29.70 -23.66
N VAL A 592 22.20 29.62 -24.65
CA VAL A 592 23.62 29.25 -24.53
C VAL A 592 24.50 30.30 -25.18
N PRO A 593 25.69 30.60 -24.63
CA PRO A 593 26.58 31.63 -25.14
C PRO A 593 27.01 31.37 -26.61
N GLU A 594 27.17 30.12 -26.96
CA GLU A 594 27.59 29.71 -28.33
C GLU A 594 26.54 30.05 -29.37
N LEU A 595 25.26 30.04 -29.03
CA LEU A 595 24.18 30.42 -29.94
C LEU A 595 24.24 31.90 -30.27
N GLU A 596 24.42 32.74 -29.24
CA GLU A 596 24.60 34.20 -29.44
C GLU A 596 25.86 34.50 -30.23
N SER A 597 26.96 33.81 -29.94
CA SER A 597 28.21 33.95 -30.67
C SER A 597 28.09 33.53 -32.12
N LEU A 598 27.40 32.42 -32.41
CA LEU A 598 27.12 31.97 -33.77
C LEU A 598 26.25 32.95 -34.52
N GLU A 599 25.19 33.45 -33.91
CA GLU A 599 24.30 34.42 -34.54
C GLU A 599 25.05 35.67 -34.91
N LYS A 600 25.92 36.18 -34.00
CA LYS A 600 26.78 37.32 -34.26
C LYS A 600 27.74 37.06 -35.43
N VAL A 601 28.42 35.93 -35.46
CA VAL A 601 29.36 35.55 -36.49
C VAL A 601 28.66 35.36 -37.82
N VAL A 602 27.51 34.69 -37.86
CA VAL A 602 26.71 34.51 -39.08
C VAL A 602 26.28 35.86 -39.65
N GLN A 603 25.80 36.75 -38.81
CA GLN A 603 25.39 38.08 -39.23
C GLN A 603 26.57 38.91 -39.74
N GLN A 604 27.73 38.81 -39.08
CA GLN A 604 28.96 39.44 -39.54
C GLN A 604 29.40 38.91 -40.89
N LEU A 605 29.39 37.59 -41.09
CA LEU A 605 29.76 36.99 -42.39
C LEU A 605 28.78 37.33 -43.50
N LYS A 606 27.50 37.35 -43.23
CA LYS A 606 26.45 37.79 -44.17
C LYS A 606 26.64 39.24 -44.52
N TRP A 607 26.98 40.09 -43.58
CA TRP A 607 27.29 41.48 -43.83
C TRP A 607 28.57 41.64 -44.69
N LEU A 608 29.62 40.88 -44.39
CA LEU A 608 30.85 40.89 -45.19
C LEU A 608 30.58 40.47 -46.68
N ARG A 609 29.76 39.49 -46.86
CA ARG A 609 29.35 39.06 -48.19
C ARG A 609 28.52 40.13 -48.91
N GLU A 610 27.57 40.72 -48.22
CA GLU A 610 26.77 41.81 -48.76
C GLU A 610 27.64 43.02 -49.10
N SER A 611 28.61 43.34 -48.25
CA SER A 611 29.61 44.40 -48.51
C SER A 611 30.46 44.09 -49.74
N ASP A 612 30.90 42.85 -49.91
CA ASP A 612 31.68 42.46 -51.12
C ASP A 612 30.84 42.51 -52.42
N GLU A 613 29.59 42.03 -52.35
CA GLU A 613 28.62 42.12 -53.41
C GLU A 613 28.28 43.58 -53.77
N PHE A 614 28.25 44.46 -52.76
CA PHE A 614 28.02 45.87 -52.95
C PHE A 614 29.08 46.56 -53.88
N LYS A 615 30.32 46.08 -53.83
CA LYS A 615 31.42 46.59 -54.71
C LYS A 615 31.08 46.52 -56.18
N TYR A 616 30.29 45.53 -56.59
CA TYR A 616 29.93 45.24 -57.97
C TYR A 616 28.54 45.71 -58.36
N LYS A 617 27.81 46.34 -57.41
CA LYS A 617 26.45 46.81 -57.65
C LYS A 617 26.46 48.03 -58.54
N PRO A 618 25.72 48.03 -59.67
CA PRO A 618 25.84 49.07 -60.70
C PRO A 618 25.26 50.44 -60.36
N ALA A 619 24.43 50.51 -59.37
CA ALA A 619 23.86 51.79 -58.97
C ALA A 619 23.58 51.76 -57.43
N THR A 620 24.30 52.57 -56.68
CA THR A 620 24.21 52.66 -55.25
C THR A 620 23.88 54.06 -54.80
N THR A 621 23.24 54.18 -53.65
CA THR A 621 22.88 55.47 -53.02
C THR A 621 23.74 55.74 -51.79
N LEU A 622 23.90 57.01 -51.43
CA LEU A 622 24.55 57.37 -50.12
C LEU A 622 23.85 56.80 -48.95
N GLN A 623 22.52 56.71 -49.00
CA GLN A 623 21.75 56.11 -47.92
C GLN A 623 22.08 54.61 -47.75
N GLU A 624 22.11 53.85 -48.88
CA GLU A 624 22.45 52.43 -48.85
C GLU A 624 23.84 52.17 -48.24
N VAL A 625 24.82 52.98 -48.62
CA VAL A 625 26.19 52.89 -48.09
C VAL A 625 26.21 53.23 -46.59
N GLY A 626 25.51 54.28 -46.19
CA GLY A 626 25.43 54.72 -44.81
C GLY A 626 24.77 53.66 -43.90
N GLU A 627 23.66 53.09 -44.38
CA GLU A 627 22.98 52.03 -43.69
C GLU A 627 23.83 50.75 -43.56
N LEU A 628 24.56 50.41 -44.62
CA LEU A 628 25.46 49.25 -44.62
C LEU A 628 26.62 49.44 -43.63
N ILE A 629 27.22 50.63 -43.56
CA ILE A 629 28.28 50.96 -42.61
C ILE A 629 27.73 50.88 -41.20
N THR A 630 26.58 51.51 -40.92
CA THR A 630 25.93 51.50 -39.62
C THR A 630 25.66 50.09 -39.14
N ARG A 631 25.08 49.23 -39.95
CA ARG A 631 24.86 47.82 -39.64
C ARG A 631 26.15 47.07 -39.34
N GLY A 632 27.23 47.33 -40.09
CA GLY A 632 28.53 46.70 -39.87
C GLY A 632 29.12 47.08 -38.52
N VAL A 633 29.00 48.32 -38.11
CA VAL A 633 29.45 48.82 -36.78
C VAL A 633 28.61 48.23 -35.67
N GLU A 634 27.27 48.20 -35.84
CA GLU A 634 26.36 47.59 -34.87
C GLU A 634 26.61 46.09 -34.69
N LEU A 635 27.01 45.40 -35.75
CA LEU A 635 27.43 43.98 -35.70
C LEU A 635 28.82 43.78 -35.07
N GLY A 636 29.49 44.86 -34.66
CA GLY A 636 30.78 44.82 -34.01
C GLY A 636 31.94 44.57 -34.94
N ILE A 637 31.81 44.89 -36.26
CA ILE A 637 32.92 44.87 -37.16
C ILE A 637 33.81 46.10 -36.86
N PRO A 638 35.12 45.92 -36.71
CA PRO A 638 36.03 47.03 -36.36
C PRO A 638 36.00 48.14 -37.41
N GLU A 639 36.01 49.39 -36.98
CA GLU A 639 36.05 50.54 -37.92
C GLU A 639 37.25 50.55 -38.84
N ASN A 640 38.36 49.95 -38.41
CA ASN A 640 39.57 49.77 -39.24
C ASN A 640 39.52 48.54 -40.15
N HIS A 641 38.41 47.79 -40.19
CA HIS A 641 38.27 46.66 -41.09
C HIS A 641 38.30 47.11 -42.56
N PRO A 642 39.01 46.40 -43.43
CA PRO A 642 39.14 46.80 -44.84
C PRO A 642 37.83 47.12 -45.57
N GLU A 643 36.78 46.33 -45.25
CA GLU A 643 35.45 46.53 -45.85
C GLU A 643 34.79 47.82 -45.38
N ILE A 644 34.88 48.11 -44.07
CA ILE A 644 34.33 49.36 -43.49
C ILE A 644 35.13 50.56 -44.08
N THR A 645 36.46 50.45 -44.11
CA THR A 645 37.30 51.49 -44.67
C THR A 645 36.98 51.75 -46.12
N PHE A 646 36.76 50.68 -46.94
CA PHE A 646 36.33 50.82 -48.32
C PHE A 646 34.97 51.50 -48.44
N LEU A 647 33.99 51.12 -47.68
CA LEU A 647 32.63 51.70 -47.69
C LEU A 647 32.71 53.19 -47.26
N GLN A 648 33.45 53.49 -46.20
CA GLN A 648 33.67 54.87 -45.80
C GLN A 648 34.30 55.73 -46.87
N SER A 649 35.34 55.21 -47.52
CA SER A 649 35.95 55.90 -48.64
C SER A 649 34.99 56.16 -49.80
N LYS A 650 34.15 55.16 -50.10
CA LYS A 650 33.09 55.32 -51.10
C LYS A 650 32.04 56.37 -50.68
N LYS A 651 31.63 56.36 -49.40
CA LYS A 651 30.74 57.35 -48.85
C LYS A 651 31.32 58.76 -48.99
N GLU A 652 32.53 58.93 -48.52
CA GLU A 652 33.25 60.21 -48.63
C GLU A 652 33.34 60.72 -50.06
N GLN A 653 33.67 59.83 -51.02
CA GLN A 653 33.68 60.17 -52.46
C GLN A 653 32.29 60.57 -52.94
N GLY A 654 31.22 59.86 -52.50
CA GLY A 654 29.85 60.23 -52.83
C GLY A 654 29.42 61.55 -52.24
N GLU A 655 29.77 61.81 -51.00
CA GLU A 655 29.48 63.09 -50.28
C GLU A 655 30.24 64.24 -50.95
N PHE A 656 31.49 64.01 -51.39
CA PHE A 656 32.24 64.99 -52.10
C PHE A 656 31.57 65.30 -53.48
N TRP A 657 31.17 64.24 -54.15
CA TRP A 657 30.41 64.38 -55.39
C TRP A 657 29.11 65.20 -55.19
N GLU A 658 28.40 64.89 -54.17
CA GLU A 658 27.12 65.59 -53.77
C GLU A 658 27.35 67.06 -53.49
N THR A 659 28.42 67.37 -52.78
CA THR A 659 28.83 68.75 -52.51
C THR A 659 29.16 69.50 -53.79
N LYS A 660 29.99 68.87 -54.69
CA LYS A 660 30.35 69.39 -55.95
C LYS A 660 29.15 69.60 -56.94
N ALA A 661 28.24 68.64 -56.91
CA ALA A 661 27.01 68.72 -57.73
C ALA A 661 26.15 69.92 -57.26
N LYS A 662 25.97 70.08 -55.99
CA LYS A 662 25.23 71.20 -55.42
C LYS A 662 25.88 72.57 -55.68
N GLU A 663 27.21 72.62 -55.53
CA GLU A 663 28.00 73.80 -55.85
C GLU A 663 27.83 74.19 -57.34
N LEU A 664 27.99 73.24 -58.25
CA LEU A 664 27.80 73.51 -59.64
C LEU A 664 26.39 73.85 -60.08
N MET A 665 25.37 73.28 -59.44
CA MET A 665 23.97 73.59 -59.74
C MET A 665 23.58 74.98 -59.24
N ALA A 666 24.27 75.52 -58.21
CA ALA A 666 24.03 76.83 -57.68
C ALA A 666 24.66 77.99 -58.54
N VAL A 667 25.51 77.68 -59.57
CA VAL A 667 26.14 78.67 -60.40
C VAL A 667 25.21 79.04 -61.59
N GLU A 668 25.00 80.30 -61.87
CA GLU A 668 24.16 80.78 -63.01
C GLU A 668 24.53 80.25 -64.36
N ASN A 669 25.84 80.04 -64.63
CA ASN A 669 26.36 79.51 -65.91
C ASN A 669 27.20 78.23 -65.72
N VAL A 670 26.55 77.08 -65.76
CA VAL A 670 27.22 75.79 -65.58
C VAL A 670 27.72 75.27 -66.94
N HIS A 671 29.02 74.92 -66.96
CA HIS A 671 29.61 74.30 -68.17
C HIS A 671 29.16 72.86 -68.34
N TYR A 672 28.69 72.53 -69.57
CA TYR A 672 28.23 71.17 -69.92
C TYR A 672 29.22 70.08 -69.56
N GLN A 673 30.53 70.31 -69.94
CA GLN A 673 31.57 69.32 -69.67
C GLN A 673 31.74 68.98 -68.16
N GLN A 674 31.54 69.93 -67.27
CA GLN A 674 31.68 69.71 -65.88
C GLN A 674 30.50 68.88 -65.31
N LEU A 675 29.26 69.19 -65.75
CA LEU A 675 28.10 68.40 -65.42
C LEU A 675 28.09 67.02 -66.02
N ASP A 676 28.54 66.84 -67.25
CA ASP A 676 28.70 65.56 -67.96
C ASP A 676 29.72 64.70 -67.25
N ALA A 677 30.84 65.30 -66.81
CA ALA A 677 31.80 64.56 -65.95
C ALA A 677 31.23 64.11 -64.63
N LEU A 678 30.45 64.92 -63.95
CA LEU A 678 29.77 64.55 -62.72
C LEU A 678 28.73 63.45 -62.97
N SER A 679 27.92 63.57 -64.04
CA SER A 679 26.93 62.51 -64.34
C SER A 679 27.61 61.17 -64.64
N LYS A 680 28.75 61.18 -65.34
CA LYS A 680 29.53 59.97 -65.57
C LYS A 680 30.13 59.38 -64.29
N GLN A 681 30.64 60.22 -63.41
CA GLN A 681 31.15 59.80 -62.13
C GLN A 681 30.03 59.17 -61.20
N ALA A 682 28.82 59.69 -61.30
CA ALA A 682 27.66 59.18 -60.58
C ALA A 682 27.34 57.70 -60.91
N THR A 683 27.80 57.16 -62.01
CA THR A 683 27.58 55.75 -62.35
C THR A 683 28.43 54.79 -61.54
N SER A 684 29.52 55.26 -60.91
CA SER A 684 30.49 54.46 -60.15
C SER A 684 30.56 54.88 -58.71
N LEU A 685 29.84 55.90 -58.30
CA LEU A 685 29.80 56.41 -56.89
C LEU A 685 28.43 56.30 -56.30
N PRO A 686 28.32 56.10 -54.94
CA PRO A 686 27.06 56.17 -54.26
C PRO A 686 26.59 57.62 -54.13
N VAL A 687 25.49 57.94 -54.78
CA VAL A 687 24.97 59.31 -54.83
C VAL A 687 23.47 59.37 -54.45
N THR A 688 23.01 60.53 -54.04
CA THR A 688 21.55 60.76 -53.75
C THR A 688 20.81 60.73 -55.10
N PRO A 689 19.75 59.91 -55.23
CA PRO A 689 18.97 59.82 -56.46
C PRO A 689 18.40 61.13 -56.95
N GLU A 690 17.93 61.95 -56.00
CA GLU A 690 17.35 63.27 -56.28
C GLU A 690 18.37 64.25 -56.89
N THR A 691 19.59 64.25 -56.31
CA THR A 691 20.66 65.13 -56.86
C THR A 691 21.13 64.66 -58.22
N ARG A 692 21.28 63.31 -58.38
CA ARG A 692 21.60 62.74 -59.69
C ARG A 692 20.56 63.06 -60.74
N ALA A 693 19.26 62.93 -60.40
CA ALA A 693 18.16 63.26 -61.25
C ALA A 693 18.17 64.77 -61.67
N ALA A 694 18.51 65.60 -60.73
CA ALA A 694 18.62 67.05 -60.97
C ALA A 694 19.77 67.39 -61.94
N VAL A 695 20.94 66.77 -61.75
CA VAL A 695 22.08 66.91 -62.63
C VAL A 695 21.73 66.42 -64.05
N ASP A 696 21.11 65.25 -64.16
CA ASP A 696 20.73 64.64 -65.41
C ASP A 696 19.64 65.48 -66.15
N ALA A 697 18.71 66.06 -65.37
CA ALA A 697 17.68 66.95 -65.93
C ALA A 697 18.31 68.21 -66.50
N ILE A 698 19.31 68.79 -65.82
CA ILE A 698 20.05 69.98 -66.42
C ILE A 698 20.80 69.62 -67.64
N LEU A 699 21.53 68.49 -67.67
CA LEU A 699 22.23 67.97 -68.82
C LEU A 699 21.30 67.69 -69.94
N LYS A 700 20.16 67.11 -69.71
CA LYS A 700 19.15 66.89 -70.79
C LYS A 700 18.68 68.18 -71.38
N LYS A 701 18.34 69.16 -70.54
CA LYS A 701 17.97 70.49 -71.01
C LYS A 701 19.08 71.10 -71.86
N GLN A 702 20.33 70.99 -71.46
CA GLN A 702 21.46 71.52 -72.19
C GLN A 702 21.66 70.77 -73.51
N ARG A 703 21.52 69.43 -73.53
CA ARG A 703 21.60 68.62 -74.78
C ARG A 703 20.46 68.96 -75.72
N ASP A 704 19.23 69.06 -75.23
CA ASP A 704 18.08 69.41 -76.04
C ASP A 704 18.21 70.79 -76.63
N ALA A 705 18.73 71.75 -75.86
CA ALA A 705 19.04 73.09 -76.33
C ALA A 705 20.14 73.07 -77.41
N GLN A 706 21.22 72.31 -77.21
CA GLN A 706 22.30 72.16 -78.18
C GLN A 706 21.83 71.51 -79.48
N GLU A 707 21.02 70.44 -79.43
CA GLU A 707 20.40 69.81 -80.58
C GLU A 707 19.51 70.77 -81.35
N GLN A 708 18.73 71.55 -80.60
CA GLN A 708 17.87 72.57 -81.14
C GLN A 708 18.67 73.63 -81.87
N ILE A 709 19.74 74.14 -81.26
CA ILE A 709 20.67 75.12 -81.89
C ILE A 709 21.33 74.52 -83.07
N MET A 710 21.82 73.31 -83.01
CA MET A 710 22.45 72.60 -84.15
C MET A 710 21.45 72.39 -85.30
N SER A 711 20.23 71.98 -84.98
CA SER A 711 19.15 71.83 -85.94
C SER A 711 18.84 73.17 -86.67
N LEU A 712 18.75 74.23 -85.92
CA LEU A 712 18.53 75.58 -86.45
C LEU A 712 19.69 75.99 -87.27
N PHE A 713 20.92 75.72 -86.83
CA PHE A 713 22.16 76.00 -87.64
C PHE A 713 22.20 75.20 -88.91
N GLU A 714 21.93 73.92 -88.89
CA GLU A 714 21.88 73.13 -90.12
C GLU A 714 20.73 73.59 -91.04
N ARG A 715 19.56 73.91 -90.48
CA ARG A 715 18.46 74.46 -91.29
C ARG A 715 18.82 75.82 -91.86
N SER A 716 19.67 76.63 -91.27
CA SER A 716 20.10 77.94 -91.77
C SER A 716 20.93 77.87 -93.04
N LYS A 717 21.59 76.73 -93.29
CA LYS A 717 22.39 76.45 -94.48
C LYS A 717 21.55 76.03 -95.67
N ASN A 718 20.30 75.82 -95.54
CA ASN A 718 19.39 75.37 -96.56
C ASN A 718 19.35 76.38 -97.73
N PRO A 719 19.54 75.95 -99.00
CA PRO A 719 19.44 76.84 -100.14
C PRO A 719 18.10 77.50 -100.34
N ASP A 720 17.03 76.82 -99.95
CA ASP A 720 15.67 77.42 -99.96
C ASP A 720 15.43 78.24 -98.70
N PHE A 721 15.37 79.57 -98.84
CA PHE A 721 15.25 80.51 -97.78
C PHE A 721 13.92 80.32 -96.99
N ARG A 722 12.87 79.72 -97.55
CA ARG A 722 11.59 79.42 -96.90
C ARG A 722 11.68 78.32 -95.86
N GLN A 723 12.72 77.49 -95.98
CA GLN A 723 12.99 76.40 -95.01
C GLN A 723 14.05 76.78 -93.94
N ARG A 724 14.59 77.99 -94.00
CA ARG A 724 15.49 78.48 -92.97
C ARG A 724 14.74 78.86 -91.74
N PRO A 725 15.34 78.75 -90.56
CA PRO A 725 14.71 79.18 -89.34
C PRO A 725 14.24 80.61 -89.34
N THR A 726 13.08 80.90 -88.79
CA THR A 726 12.60 82.28 -88.61
C THR A 726 13.33 82.93 -87.40
N TYR A 727 13.38 84.26 -87.43
CA TYR A 727 13.99 85.06 -86.38
C TYR A 727 13.35 84.68 -85.01
N LEU A 728 12.06 84.42 -84.96
CA LEU A 728 11.34 84.05 -83.76
C LEU A 728 11.79 82.65 -83.26
N GLU A 729 11.98 81.65 -84.17
CA GLU A 729 12.48 80.35 -83.79
C GLU A 729 13.87 80.43 -83.20
N VAL A 730 14.77 81.22 -83.83
CA VAL A 730 16.13 81.43 -83.29
C VAL A 730 16.11 82.16 -81.97
N LYS A 731 15.32 83.19 -81.85
CA LYS A 731 15.18 83.94 -80.63
C LYS A 731 14.68 83.09 -79.52
N ASN A 732 13.61 82.31 -79.71
CA ASN A 732 13.05 81.39 -78.70
C ASN A 732 14.05 80.26 -78.27
N ALA A 733 14.91 79.86 -79.18
CA ALA A 733 15.95 78.88 -78.85
C ALA A 733 17.18 79.49 -78.13
N MET A 734 17.35 80.79 -78.19
CA MET A 734 18.45 81.54 -77.57
C MET A 734 18.03 82.07 -76.18
N GLU A 735 16.75 82.30 -75.95
CA GLU A 735 16.13 82.59 -74.63
C GLU A 735 15.95 81.31 -73.81
#